data_dc2dfcf7fcbc52873b6da3d39ed662b9
#
_entry.id   dc2dfcf7fcbc52873b6da3d39ed662b9
#
_cell.length_a   1.000
_cell.length_b   1.000
_cell.length_c   1.000
_cell.angle_alpha   90.00
_cell.angle_beta   90.00
_cell.angle_gamma   90.00
#
_symmetry.space_group_name_H-M   'P 1'
#
loop_
_entity.id
_entity.type
_entity.pdbx_description
1 polymer ?
#
loop_
_entity_poly.entity_id
_entity_poly.type
_entity_poly.pdbx_seq_one_letter_code
_entity_poly.pdbx_strand_id
1 'polypeptide(L)'
;MAFLIEERRGTPTHVCTRQDVERVCKSRFVTEHILEYRRLMACAKTCAEAGDEAGEKKHKGLAGAQKNTLPGFVFSARQMVDHEWIDSRGKNHGVAAWRHQDWALVNGMIMCDFDHLENPVELFEQKLLPLKEKWGIKMVFITPSGFGLKCAFEARAEIGDIAANQQAFATEAGLKLDEVCIDASRLSFVPLYNDILLLEDSLFTYENQAFIKTFTKQYFKGVASPDCFGGNVVSESPAVPDHAADAAAVDFSDYRYCGVEIPVIIDRLLGGKPIPEGKRHYTIFETAKKLRYVCERSKDKVAFFLFQLKWVQDLEREDHNVNKTIEDAMNKPYSSYMPKDLTAILKELCPEEFETQTEDETRPYVVFGERIQSLMDKFPCLRDVCWGMEVSTFAAALYVAAAFFGTLMTRCWYYFWYQPLKRRRLNYNVNIIGDPGSGKSFAHDLYDLICEPMIVADQLGNDALNKYKEEKQIWDNLSEKEKNKQPRPLQPPRNIIRCHGPRTANGVLIEDMYFAKEIVNGEEMHIHVLTFNPELDNMLAQSKDGQWIDKTSMEVLAFHNEIDNQQYKNNQSISGPFAVLWNMVFTGTQMALDKLVNERNFGSGLFSRLGCIPFLSDFFGESEYNKPTKAEMEKNERIKEWAYRLDKVCGELPLEPISRATNKWYNEIKEEAKLEGDKVTAFLARRTPYYGINVSAPFILMRHWEEWEKTRSFKCDKWDIELCNLVLDIQLHSQQLFFGKYAQMYFDNKARRKQESQWGSYNSKTKDVYRHLPEEFMLEDVISAGKYDSRKKAQACIHILIKNEQIKKICNKKGSEKWKKL
;
A
#
# COMPACT_ATOMS: atom_id res chain seq x y z
N MET A 1 -15.61 -23.64 -22.60
CA MET A 1 -15.61 -22.53 -21.61
C MET A 1 -16.23 -23.01 -20.33
N ALA A 2 -15.61 -22.62 -19.23
CA ALA A 2 -15.89 -23.14 -17.90
C ALA A 2 -17.20 -22.64 -17.27
N PHE A 3 -17.27 -22.62 -15.99
CA PHE A 3 -18.32 -22.07 -15.16
C PHE A 3 -18.03 -20.59 -14.81
N LEU A 4 -18.98 -19.91 -14.13
CA LEU A 4 -18.86 -18.49 -13.85
C LEU A 4 -18.61 -18.21 -12.36
N ILE A 5 -18.08 -17.03 -12.06
CA ILE A 5 -17.95 -16.50 -10.71
C ILE A 5 -18.61 -15.11 -10.61
N GLU A 6 -19.32 -14.87 -9.50
CA GLU A 6 -19.78 -13.56 -9.04
C GLU A 6 -18.87 -13.18 -7.86
N GLU A 7 -17.88 -12.31 -8.06
CA GLU A 7 -16.86 -11.99 -7.05
C GLU A 7 -17.40 -11.22 -5.84
N ARG A 8 -18.45 -10.44 -6.06
CA ARG A 8 -19.20 -9.78 -5.00
C ARG A 8 -20.68 -9.83 -5.33
N ARG A 9 -21.51 -9.97 -4.32
CA ARG A 9 -22.96 -9.96 -4.52
C ARG A 9 -23.41 -8.72 -5.28
N GLY A 10 -24.11 -8.93 -6.39
CA GLY A 10 -24.61 -7.87 -7.24
C GLY A 10 -23.58 -7.24 -8.16
N THR A 11 -22.51 -7.95 -8.49
CA THR A 11 -21.59 -7.64 -9.59
C THR A 11 -21.88 -8.54 -10.80
N PRO A 12 -21.51 -8.11 -12.02
CA PRO A 12 -21.58 -8.97 -13.20
C PRO A 12 -20.77 -10.25 -13.01
N THR A 13 -21.20 -11.33 -13.65
CA THR A 13 -20.48 -12.61 -13.65
C THR A 13 -19.43 -12.64 -14.76
N HIS A 14 -18.34 -13.36 -14.53
CA HIS A 14 -17.34 -13.66 -15.54
C HIS A 14 -16.89 -15.13 -15.49
N VAL A 15 -16.16 -15.57 -16.49
CA VAL A 15 -15.66 -16.95 -16.57
C VAL A 15 -14.63 -17.18 -15.46
N CYS A 16 -14.86 -18.24 -14.68
CA CYS A 16 -13.98 -18.60 -13.58
C CYS A 16 -12.79 -19.43 -14.06
N THR A 17 -11.57 -19.01 -13.71
CA THR A 17 -10.33 -19.74 -13.96
C THR A 17 -9.84 -20.46 -12.70
N ARG A 18 -8.85 -21.37 -12.84
CA ARG A 18 -8.20 -21.99 -11.68
C ARG A 18 -7.55 -20.94 -10.77
N GLN A 19 -6.93 -19.93 -11.36
CA GLN A 19 -6.34 -18.82 -10.60
C GLN A 19 -7.39 -18.05 -9.80
N ASP A 20 -8.59 -17.86 -10.35
CA ASP A 20 -9.69 -17.21 -9.64
C ASP A 20 -10.15 -18.03 -8.44
N VAL A 21 -10.29 -19.35 -8.59
CA VAL A 21 -10.62 -20.23 -7.46
C VAL A 21 -9.57 -20.13 -6.37
N GLU A 22 -8.29 -20.19 -6.72
CA GLU A 22 -7.21 -20.08 -5.75
C GLU A 22 -7.19 -18.69 -5.09
N ARG A 23 -7.22 -17.63 -5.87
CA ARG A 23 -7.20 -16.24 -5.40
C ARG A 23 -8.38 -15.94 -4.46
N VAL A 24 -9.59 -16.31 -4.87
CA VAL A 24 -10.80 -15.99 -4.12
C VAL A 24 -10.90 -16.83 -2.85
N CYS A 25 -10.70 -18.17 -2.94
CA CYS A 25 -10.83 -19.07 -1.80
C CYS A 25 -9.68 -18.88 -0.77
N LYS A 26 -8.49 -18.41 -1.19
CA LYS A 26 -7.37 -18.07 -0.31
C LYS A 26 -7.44 -16.62 0.22
N SER A 27 -8.39 -15.81 -0.27
CA SER A 27 -8.45 -14.40 0.11
C SER A 27 -8.74 -14.23 1.60
N ARG A 28 -8.10 -13.24 2.22
CA ARG A 28 -8.35 -12.86 3.61
C ARG A 28 -9.84 -12.55 3.85
N PHE A 29 -10.46 -11.85 2.92
CA PHE A 29 -11.88 -11.52 2.99
C PHE A 29 -12.75 -12.77 3.15
N VAL A 30 -12.61 -13.76 2.28
CA VAL A 30 -13.39 -15.02 2.32
C VAL A 30 -13.09 -15.78 3.61
N THR A 31 -11.81 -15.86 3.99
CA THR A 31 -11.40 -16.57 5.21
C THR A 31 -12.04 -15.95 6.46
N GLU A 32 -11.94 -14.65 6.65
CA GLU A 32 -12.50 -13.97 7.82
C GLU A 32 -14.03 -14.09 7.88
N HIS A 33 -14.72 -13.90 6.74
CA HIS A 33 -16.17 -13.97 6.69
C HIS A 33 -16.71 -15.38 6.95
N ILE A 34 -16.04 -16.42 6.43
CA ILE A 34 -16.43 -17.81 6.69
C ILE A 34 -16.16 -18.20 8.15
N LEU A 35 -15.01 -17.86 8.72
CA LEU A 35 -14.69 -18.15 10.11
C LEU A 35 -15.66 -17.42 11.05
N GLU A 36 -15.95 -16.16 10.79
CA GLU A 36 -16.93 -15.39 11.57
C GLU A 36 -18.35 -15.95 11.42
N TYR A 37 -18.73 -16.35 10.20
CA TYR A 37 -19.99 -17.05 9.97
C TYR A 37 -20.10 -18.32 10.82
N ARG A 38 -19.08 -19.18 10.82
CA ARG A 38 -19.02 -20.42 11.63
C ARG A 38 -19.09 -20.10 13.12
N ARG A 39 -18.34 -19.09 13.58
CA ARG A 39 -18.35 -18.63 14.98
C ARG A 39 -19.76 -18.19 15.42
N LEU A 40 -20.41 -17.36 14.60
CA LEU A 40 -21.76 -16.85 14.88
C LEU A 40 -22.80 -17.99 14.89
N MET A 41 -22.68 -18.97 14.00
CA MET A 41 -23.53 -20.14 13.98
C MET A 41 -23.33 -21.03 15.21
N ALA A 42 -22.09 -21.17 15.70
CA ALA A 42 -21.81 -21.87 16.96
C ALA A 42 -22.44 -21.13 18.16
N CYS A 43 -22.32 -19.79 18.22
CA CYS A 43 -23.00 -18.98 19.24
C CYS A 43 -24.53 -19.15 19.18
N ALA A 44 -25.11 -19.15 17.97
CA ALA A 44 -26.55 -19.38 17.80
C ALA A 44 -26.98 -20.76 18.34
N LYS A 45 -26.18 -21.81 18.10
CA LYS A 45 -26.44 -23.15 18.62
C LYS A 45 -26.41 -23.18 20.16
N THR A 46 -25.39 -22.54 20.77
CA THR A 46 -25.29 -22.43 22.23
C THR A 46 -26.50 -21.67 22.83
N CYS A 47 -26.96 -20.59 22.19
CA CYS A 47 -28.17 -19.89 22.63
C CYS A 47 -29.41 -20.77 22.52
N ALA A 48 -29.56 -21.56 21.45
CA ALA A 48 -30.66 -22.50 21.27
C ALA A 48 -30.67 -23.59 22.35
N GLU A 49 -29.51 -24.16 22.67
CA GLU A 49 -29.33 -25.16 23.75
C GLU A 49 -29.64 -24.57 25.13
N ALA A 50 -29.42 -23.26 25.31
CA ALA A 50 -29.74 -22.54 26.56
C ALA A 50 -31.21 -22.03 26.61
N GLY A 51 -32.00 -22.22 25.54
CA GLY A 51 -33.37 -21.71 25.44
C GLY A 51 -33.48 -20.19 25.18
N ASP A 52 -32.40 -19.52 24.79
CA ASP A 52 -32.37 -18.09 24.42
C ASP A 52 -32.72 -17.89 22.94
N GLU A 53 -34.02 -17.88 22.64
CA GLU A 53 -34.52 -17.68 21.27
C GLU A 53 -34.14 -16.31 20.68
N ALA A 54 -34.03 -15.24 21.51
CA ALA A 54 -33.64 -13.92 21.06
C ALA A 54 -32.15 -13.86 20.66
N GLY A 55 -31.29 -14.44 21.46
CA GLY A 55 -29.86 -14.61 21.18
C GLY A 55 -29.62 -15.47 19.95
N GLU A 56 -30.34 -16.60 19.83
CA GLU A 56 -30.28 -17.46 18.64
C GLU A 56 -30.60 -16.70 17.35
N LYS A 57 -31.75 -16.00 17.32
CA LYS A 57 -32.19 -15.23 16.16
C LYS A 57 -31.22 -14.11 15.79
N LYS A 58 -30.68 -13.42 16.81
CA LYS A 58 -29.67 -12.37 16.60
C LYS A 58 -28.42 -12.93 15.95
N HIS A 59 -27.86 -14.01 16.49
CA HIS A 59 -26.64 -14.62 15.94
C HIS A 59 -26.84 -15.22 14.57
N LYS A 60 -27.97 -15.87 14.28
CA LYS A 60 -28.36 -16.33 12.94
C LYS A 60 -28.47 -15.18 11.95
N GLY A 61 -29.04 -14.05 12.34
CA GLY A 61 -29.13 -12.86 11.50
C GLY A 61 -27.74 -12.27 11.14
N LEU A 62 -26.86 -12.15 12.12
CA LEU A 62 -25.47 -11.69 11.91
C LEU A 62 -24.68 -12.69 11.04
N ALA A 63 -24.83 -13.99 11.27
CA ALA A 63 -24.23 -15.02 10.44
C ALA A 63 -24.71 -14.93 8.99
N GLY A 64 -26.02 -14.77 8.77
CA GLY A 64 -26.59 -14.58 7.43
C GLY A 64 -26.02 -13.35 6.72
N ALA A 65 -25.78 -12.25 7.43
CA ALA A 65 -25.13 -11.07 6.89
C ALA A 65 -23.71 -11.39 6.40
N GLN A 66 -22.90 -12.11 7.17
CA GLN A 66 -21.55 -12.53 6.76
C GLN A 66 -21.59 -13.42 5.50
N LYS A 67 -22.42 -14.46 5.51
CA LYS A 67 -22.58 -15.38 4.36
C LYS A 67 -22.99 -14.65 3.08
N ASN A 68 -23.90 -13.69 3.18
CA ASN A 68 -24.43 -12.96 2.03
C ASN A 68 -23.43 -11.99 1.37
N THR A 69 -22.29 -11.71 1.98
CA THR A 69 -21.22 -10.90 1.37
C THR A 69 -20.23 -11.75 0.57
N LEU A 70 -20.24 -13.07 0.75
CA LEU A 70 -19.29 -13.97 0.10
C LEU A 70 -19.47 -13.98 -1.43
N PRO A 71 -18.38 -14.11 -2.19
CA PRO A 71 -18.41 -14.47 -3.61
C PRO A 71 -19.10 -15.81 -3.84
N GLY A 72 -19.41 -16.12 -5.08
CA GLY A 72 -20.01 -17.41 -5.38
C GLY A 72 -19.77 -17.88 -6.80
N PHE A 73 -19.72 -19.20 -6.97
CA PHE A 73 -19.61 -19.88 -8.24
C PHE A 73 -20.99 -20.14 -8.85
N VAL A 74 -21.09 -20.07 -10.16
CA VAL A 74 -22.26 -20.47 -10.96
C VAL A 74 -21.82 -21.60 -11.88
N PHE A 75 -22.00 -22.82 -11.44
CA PHE A 75 -21.46 -24.01 -12.11
C PHE A 75 -22.19 -24.36 -13.40
N SER A 76 -23.51 -24.21 -13.46
CA SER A 76 -24.34 -24.72 -14.56
C SER A 76 -24.46 -23.75 -15.74
N ALA A 77 -23.78 -22.60 -15.71
CA ALA A 77 -23.79 -21.65 -16.81
C ALA A 77 -22.36 -21.34 -17.28
N ARG A 78 -22.18 -21.23 -18.61
CA ARG A 78 -20.94 -20.81 -19.27
C ARG A 78 -20.88 -19.32 -19.51
N GLN A 79 -22.02 -18.65 -19.55
CA GLN A 79 -22.16 -17.21 -19.78
C GLN A 79 -23.51 -16.74 -19.27
N MET A 80 -23.53 -15.55 -18.68
CA MET A 80 -24.73 -14.71 -18.57
C MET A 80 -24.73 -13.75 -19.75
N VAL A 81 -25.80 -13.71 -20.50
CA VAL A 81 -25.93 -12.74 -21.61
C VAL A 81 -26.18 -11.37 -21.02
N ASP A 82 -25.52 -10.37 -21.58
CA ASP A 82 -25.65 -8.98 -21.13
C ASP A 82 -27.11 -8.51 -21.20
N HIS A 83 -27.61 -8.00 -20.10
CA HIS A 83 -28.95 -7.45 -19.99
C HIS A 83 -29.02 -6.32 -18.97
N GLU A 84 -30.03 -5.49 -19.08
CA GLU A 84 -30.28 -4.42 -18.12
C GLU A 84 -30.79 -5.01 -16.80
N TRP A 85 -30.20 -4.58 -15.69
CA TRP A 85 -30.66 -4.97 -14.36
C TRP A 85 -31.17 -3.78 -13.57
N ILE A 86 -32.46 -3.88 -13.15
CA ILE A 86 -33.08 -2.92 -12.25
C ILE A 86 -33.32 -3.63 -10.91
N ASP A 87 -32.75 -3.12 -9.83
CA ASP A 87 -32.89 -3.73 -8.50
C ASP A 87 -34.30 -3.53 -7.92
N SER A 88 -34.57 -4.19 -6.79
CA SER A 88 -35.89 -4.11 -6.10
C SER A 88 -36.26 -2.71 -5.58
N ARG A 89 -35.28 -1.77 -5.59
CA ARG A 89 -35.47 -0.36 -5.20
C ARG A 89 -35.65 0.54 -6.43
N GLY A 90 -35.71 -0.03 -7.65
CA GLY A 90 -35.87 0.68 -8.91
C GLY A 90 -34.58 1.35 -9.43
N LYS A 91 -33.40 1.05 -8.85
CA LYS A 91 -32.13 1.56 -9.34
C LYS A 91 -31.67 0.74 -10.52
N ASN A 92 -31.38 1.40 -11.64
CA ASN A 92 -30.82 0.79 -12.82
C ASN A 92 -29.29 0.67 -12.67
N HIS A 93 -28.76 -0.55 -12.85
CA HIS A 93 -27.34 -0.88 -12.75
C HIS A 93 -26.66 -0.98 -14.13
N GLY A 94 -27.39 -0.67 -15.22
CA GLY A 94 -26.88 -0.72 -16.59
C GLY A 94 -26.92 -2.13 -17.20
N VAL A 95 -26.31 -2.25 -18.37
CA VAL A 95 -26.28 -3.50 -19.16
C VAL A 95 -24.94 -4.19 -18.93
N ALA A 96 -24.98 -5.41 -18.41
CA ALA A 96 -23.81 -6.27 -18.21
C ALA A 96 -24.24 -7.74 -18.02
N ALA A 97 -23.31 -8.63 -17.81
CA ALA A 97 -23.53 -10.06 -17.58
C ALA A 97 -24.06 -10.35 -16.15
N TRP A 98 -25.16 -9.70 -15.78
CA TRP A 98 -25.79 -9.87 -14.47
C TRP A 98 -26.28 -11.29 -14.26
N ARG A 99 -26.14 -11.82 -13.07
CA ARG A 99 -26.64 -13.16 -12.73
C ARG A 99 -28.15 -13.19 -12.65
N HIS A 100 -28.78 -13.80 -13.65
CA HIS A 100 -30.24 -13.95 -13.72
C HIS A 100 -30.61 -15.27 -14.46
N GLN A 101 -31.61 -15.98 -13.95
CA GLN A 101 -31.95 -17.33 -14.48
C GLN A 101 -32.37 -17.33 -15.95
N ASP A 102 -33.05 -16.28 -16.41
CA ASP A 102 -33.57 -16.19 -17.78
C ASP A 102 -32.47 -15.78 -18.79
N TRP A 103 -31.28 -15.45 -18.35
CA TRP A 103 -30.15 -14.97 -19.16
C TRP A 103 -28.94 -15.90 -19.11
N ALA A 104 -29.11 -17.12 -18.54
CA ALA A 104 -28.03 -18.09 -18.37
C ALA A 104 -27.93 -19.02 -19.61
N LEU A 105 -26.74 -19.09 -20.22
CA LEU A 105 -26.40 -20.09 -21.23
C LEU A 105 -25.72 -21.26 -20.51
N VAL A 106 -26.37 -22.43 -20.54
CA VAL A 106 -25.89 -23.65 -19.86
C VAL A 106 -24.59 -24.20 -20.46
N ASN A 107 -23.77 -24.88 -19.64
CA ASN A 107 -22.52 -25.55 -20.05
C ASN A 107 -22.63 -27.10 -19.97
N GLY A 108 -23.65 -27.63 -19.32
CA GLY A 108 -23.76 -29.07 -19.03
C GLY A 108 -22.99 -29.51 -17.78
N MET A 109 -22.65 -28.60 -16.89
CA MET A 109 -22.20 -28.90 -15.53
C MET A 109 -23.40 -28.89 -14.59
N ILE A 110 -23.50 -29.87 -13.71
CA ILE A 110 -24.55 -29.97 -12.69
C ILE A 110 -23.91 -29.75 -11.32
N MET A 111 -24.59 -29.02 -10.44
CA MET A 111 -24.16 -28.81 -9.06
C MET A 111 -25.22 -29.31 -8.08
N CYS A 112 -24.87 -30.24 -7.23
CA CYS A 112 -25.67 -30.67 -6.09
C CYS A 112 -25.24 -30.01 -4.79
N ASP A 113 -26.22 -29.71 -3.94
CA ASP A 113 -26.06 -29.19 -2.58
C ASP A 113 -26.58 -30.20 -1.56
N PHE A 114 -25.75 -30.62 -0.65
CA PHE A 114 -26.05 -31.56 0.43
C PHE A 114 -25.80 -30.88 1.77
N ASP A 115 -26.87 -30.48 2.43
CA ASP A 115 -26.81 -29.76 3.69
C ASP A 115 -27.00 -30.67 4.92
N HIS A 116 -26.66 -30.17 6.11
CA HIS A 116 -26.82 -30.84 7.42
C HIS A 116 -26.09 -32.15 7.57
N LEU A 117 -24.85 -32.22 7.08
CA LEU A 117 -23.98 -33.39 7.18
C LEU A 117 -23.13 -33.31 8.47
N GLU A 118 -23.04 -34.42 9.22
CA GLU A 118 -22.22 -34.44 10.44
C GLU A 118 -20.72 -34.52 10.13
N ASN A 119 -20.31 -35.35 9.14
CA ASN A 119 -18.92 -35.56 8.75
C ASN A 119 -18.75 -35.42 7.22
N PRO A 120 -18.67 -34.20 6.68
CA PRO A 120 -18.61 -34.00 5.21
C PRO A 120 -17.41 -34.68 4.53
N VAL A 121 -16.23 -34.72 5.18
CA VAL A 121 -15.01 -35.34 4.63
C VAL A 121 -15.21 -36.85 4.48
N GLU A 122 -15.70 -37.52 5.53
CA GLU A 122 -15.96 -38.97 5.49
C GLU A 122 -17.01 -39.34 4.46
N LEU A 123 -18.10 -38.56 4.34
CA LEU A 123 -19.12 -38.76 3.34
C LEU A 123 -18.60 -38.52 1.93
N PHE A 124 -17.69 -37.58 1.72
CA PHE A 124 -17.00 -37.43 0.44
C PHE A 124 -16.23 -38.69 0.07
N GLU A 125 -15.39 -39.20 0.98
CA GLU A 125 -14.54 -40.38 0.73
C GLU A 125 -15.36 -41.65 0.51
N GLN A 126 -16.43 -41.86 1.30
CA GLN A 126 -17.22 -43.10 1.23
C GLN A 126 -18.27 -43.09 0.14
N LYS A 127 -18.86 -41.93 -0.24
CA LYS A 127 -20.02 -41.86 -1.11
C LYS A 127 -19.77 -41.13 -2.44
N LEU A 128 -19.02 -40.03 -2.43
CA LEU A 128 -18.82 -39.25 -3.66
C LEU A 128 -17.56 -39.64 -4.44
N LEU A 129 -16.48 -39.91 -3.75
CA LEU A 129 -15.22 -40.29 -4.39
C LEU A 129 -15.32 -41.58 -5.22
N PRO A 130 -16.03 -42.66 -4.78
CA PRO A 130 -16.26 -43.83 -5.61
C PRO A 130 -17.08 -43.57 -6.88
N LEU A 131 -17.88 -42.52 -6.90
CA LEU A 131 -18.68 -42.11 -8.04
C LEU A 131 -17.97 -41.17 -9.01
N LYS A 132 -16.74 -40.75 -8.70
CA LYS A 132 -16.00 -39.73 -9.42
C LYS A 132 -15.92 -40.02 -10.94
N GLU A 133 -15.39 -41.18 -11.29
CA GLU A 133 -15.18 -41.54 -12.68
C GLU A 133 -16.53 -41.79 -13.39
N LYS A 134 -17.48 -42.44 -12.72
CA LYS A 134 -18.77 -42.75 -13.28
C LYS A 134 -19.58 -41.49 -13.60
N TRP A 135 -19.57 -40.47 -12.76
CA TRP A 135 -20.33 -39.25 -12.95
C TRP A 135 -19.50 -38.05 -13.43
N GLY A 136 -18.20 -38.25 -13.65
CA GLY A 136 -17.31 -37.17 -14.06
C GLY A 136 -17.29 -36.02 -13.03
N ILE A 137 -17.13 -36.34 -11.73
CA ILE A 137 -17.09 -35.31 -10.67
C ILE A 137 -15.85 -34.45 -10.87
N LYS A 138 -16.06 -33.11 -10.95
CA LYS A 138 -15.00 -32.15 -11.23
C LYS A 138 -14.57 -31.35 -10.02
N MET A 139 -15.51 -31.04 -9.12
CA MET A 139 -15.21 -30.28 -7.90
C MET A 139 -16.11 -30.72 -6.75
N VAL A 140 -15.53 -30.90 -5.58
CA VAL A 140 -16.26 -31.14 -4.33
C VAL A 140 -15.65 -30.27 -3.25
N PHE A 141 -16.50 -29.61 -2.49
CA PHE A 141 -16.04 -28.78 -1.38
C PHE A 141 -17.04 -28.71 -0.23
N ILE A 142 -16.53 -28.45 0.95
CA ILE A 142 -17.33 -28.24 2.17
C ILE A 142 -17.93 -26.83 2.11
N THR A 143 -19.24 -26.71 2.36
CA THR A 143 -19.92 -25.42 2.34
C THR A 143 -19.41 -24.48 3.44
N PRO A 144 -19.60 -23.14 3.32
CA PRO A 144 -19.19 -22.17 4.34
C PRO A 144 -19.65 -22.50 5.75
N SER A 145 -20.77 -23.25 5.90
CA SER A 145 -21.25 -23.70 7.23
C SER A 145 -20.35 -24.72 7.93
N GLY A 146 -19.53 -25.45 7.16
CA GLY A 146 -18.78 -26.60 7.66
C GLY A 146 -19.59 -27.90 7.76
N PHE A 147 -20.91 -27.87 7.47
CA PHE A 147 -21.86 -28.99 7.65
C PHE A 147 -22.61 -29.33 6.35
N GLY A 148 -22.00 -29.11 5.20
CA GLY A 148 -22.57 -29.45 3.92
C GLY A 148 -21.51 -29.71 2.88
N LEU A 149 -21.89 -30.39 1.78
CA LEU A 149 -21.04 -30.62 0.61
C LEU A 149 -21.69 -30.06 -0.63
N LYS A 150 -20.92 -29.43 -1.48
CA LYS A 150 -21.28 -29.10 -2.85
C LYS A 150 -20.45 -29.93 -3.81
N CYS A 151 -21.15 -30.55 -4.81
CA CYS A 151 -20.55 -31.44 -5.78
C CYS A 151 -20.91 -31.00 -7.19
N ALA A 152 -19.91 -30.64 -7.99
CA ALA A 152 -20.06 -30.30 -9.40
C ALA A 152 -19.62 -31.49 -10.28
N PHE A 153 -20.48 -31.94 -11.20
CA PHE A 153 -20.26 -33.12 -12.03
C PHE A 153 -20.85 -32.95 -13.44
N GLU A 154 -20.51 -33.85 -14.35
CA GLU A 154 -20.92 -33.82 -15.76
C GLU A 154 -22.41 -34.19 -15.95
N ALA A 155 -23.17 -33.33 -16.65
CA ALA A 155 -24.55 -33.65 -17.02
C ALA A 155 -24.62 -34.84 -17.98
N ARG A 156 -25.67 -35.64 -17.83
CA ARG A 156 -26.07 -36.69 -18.78
C ARG A 156 -27.35 -36.24 -19.44
N ALA A 157 -27.24 -35.93 -20.75
CA ALA A 157 -28.40 -35.42 -21.52
C ALA A 157 -29.50 -36.45 -21.64
N GLU A 158 -29.18 -37.74 -21.59
CA GLU A 158 -30.13 -38.85 -21.61
C GLU A 158 -30.96 -39.00 -20.32
N ILE A 159 -30.49 -38.51 -19.20
CA ILE A 159 -31.22 -38.48 -17.92
C ILE A 159 -32.25 -37.37 -17.92
N GLY A 160 -31.93 -36.24 -18.53
CA GLY A 160 -32.82 -35.09 -18.57
C GLY A 160 -32.11 -33.76 -18.22
N ASP A 161 -32.86 -32.84 -17.66
CA ASP A 161 -32.42 -31.49 -17.32
C ASP A 161 -31.58 -31.44 -16.03
N ILE A 162 -31.30 -30.24 -15.51
CA ILE A 162 -30.51 -30.03 -14.28
C ILE A 162 -31.13 -30.79 -13.11
N ALA A 163 -32.44 -30.66 -12.90
CA ALA A 163 -33.13 -31.28 -11.77
C ALA A 163 -33.13 -32.79 -11.84
N ALA A 164 -33.37 -33.38 -13.05
CA ALA A 164 -33.35 -34.81 -13.26
C ALA A 164 -31.93 -35.40 -12.98
N ASN A 165 -30.86 -34.75 -13.45
CA ASN A 165 -29.48 -35.14 -13.18
C ASN A 165 -29.14 -35.06 -11.69
N GLN A 166 -29.53 -34.00 -11.00
CA GLN A 166 -29.33 -33.85 -9.56
C GLN A 166 -30.02 -34.97 -8.78
N GLN A 167 -31.27 -35.27 -9.09
CA GLN A 167 -32.02 -36.33 -8.41
C GLN A 167 -31.42 -37.74 -8.64
N ALA A 168 -30.98 -38.02 -9.86
CA ALA A 168 -30.36 -39.30 -10.21
C ALA A 168 -29.01 -39.48 -9.47
N PHE A 169 -28.19 -38.42 -9.44
CA PHE A 169 -26.90 -38.43 -8.74
C PHE A 169 -27.07 -38.57 -7.23
N ALA A 170 -27.95 -37.77 -6.63
CA ALA A 170 -28.20 -37.82 -5.20
C ALA A 170 -28.75 -39.19 -4.73
N THR A 171 -29.63 -39.81 -5.55
CA THR A 171 -30.17 -41.15 -5.28
C THR A 171 -29.07 -42.18 -5.29
N GLU A 172 -28.15 -42.16 -6.25
CA GLU A 172 -27.03 -43.10 -6.34
C GLU A 172 -25.99 -42.87 -5.24
N ALA A 173 -25.72 -41.61 -4.88
CA ALA A 173 -24.84 -41.25 -3.75
C ALA A 173 -25.46 -41.62 -2.39
N GLY A 174 -26.76 -41.85 -2.32
CA GLY A 174 -27.51 -42.08 -1.07
C GLY A 174 -27.42 -40.87 -0.14
N LEU A 175 -27.50 -39.64 -0.70
CA LEU A 175 -27.46 -38.38 0.00
C LEU A 175 -28.76 -37.58 -0.27
N LYS A 176 -29.20 -36.85 0.73
CA LYS A 176 -30.39 -36.01 0.60
C LYS A 176 -30.07 -34.69 -0.10
N LEU A 177 -30.70 -34.44 -1.24
CA LEU A 177 -30.54 -33.25 -2.05
C LEU A 177 -31.30 -32.05 -1.46
N ASP A 178 -30.76 -30.83 -1.57
CA ASP A 178 -31.52 -29.58 -1.43
C ASP A 178 -32.27 -29.31 -2.75
N GLU A 179 -33.56 -29.61 -2.78
CA GLU A 179 -34.43 -29.52 -3.98
C GLU A 179 -34.64 -28.08 -4.49
N VAL A 180 -34.20 -27.05 -3.75
CA VAL A 180 -34.36 -25.64 -4.14
C VAL A 180 -33.31 -25.17 -5.14
N CYS A 181 -32.28 -25.97 -5.40
CA CYS A 181 -31.10 -25.59 -6.20
C CYS A 181 -31.17 -26.01 -7.67
N ILE A 182 -32.29 -25.87 -8.35
CA ILE A 182 -32.56 -26.44 -9.70
C ILE A 182 -32.37 -25.45 -10.88
N ASP A 183 -32.02 -24.22 -10.65
CA ASP A 183 -31.82 -23.21 -11.72
C ASP A 183 -30.37 -23.13 -12.23
N ALA A 184 -30.20 -22.76 -13.51
CA ALA A 184 -28.88 -22.65 -14.14
C ALA A 184 -28.00 -21.49 -13.60
N SER A 185 -28.63 -20.51 -12.97
CA SER A 185 -27.97 -19.34 -12.43
C SER A 185 -27.67 -19.46 -10.92
N ARG A 186 -27.85 -20.64 -10.35
CA ARG A 186 -27.70 -20.87 -8.91
C ARG A 186 -26.31 -20.52 -8.42
N LEU A 187 -26.24 -19.60 -7.44
CA LEU A 187 -25.00 -19.21 -6.82
C LEU A 187 -24.60 -20.18 -5.70
N SER A 188 -23.39 -20.70 -5.79
CA SER A 188 -22.74 -21.51 -4.74
C SER A 188 -21.69 -20.69 -4.06
N PHE A 189 -21.89 -20.30 -2.81
CA PHE A 189 -20.88 -19.53 -2.06
C PHE A 189 -19.54 -20.26 -2.03
N VAL A 190 -18.46 -19.52 -2.21
CA VAL A 190 -17.11 -20.07 -2.21
C VAL A 190 -16.73 -20.67 -0.86
N PRO A 191 -15.96 -21.78 -0.84
CA PRO A 191 -15.43 -22.36 0.40
C PRO A 191 -14.14 -21.67 0.85
N LEU A 192 -13.62 -22.07 2.02
CA LEU A 192 -12.19 -21.94 2.30
C LEU A 192 -11.39 -22.82 1.31
N TYR A 193 -10.18 -22.39 0.96
CA TYR A 193 -9.36 -23.18 0.04
C TYR A 193 -9.08 -24.60 0.56
N ASN A 194 -8.85 -24.75 1.87
CA ASN A 194 -8.60 -26.02 2.53
C ASN A 194 -9.87 -26.89 2.67
N ASP A 195 -11.04 -26.34 2.40
CA ASP A 195 -12.32 -27.06 2.37
C ASP A 195 -12.63 -27.63 0.96
N ILE A 196 -11.76 -27.39 -0.02
CA ILE A 196 -11.87 -28.01 -1.36
C ILE A 196 -11.31 -29.42 -1.30
N LEU A 197 -12.20 -30.43 -1.39
CA LEU A 197 -11.82 -31.83 -1.29
C LEU A 197 -11.40 -32.44 -2.63
N LEU A 198 -11.90 -31.89 -3.73
CA LEU A 198 -11.57 -32.31 -5.12
C LEU A 198 -11.65 -31.10 -6.03
N LEU A 199 -10.66 -30.92 -6.91
CA LEU A 199 -10.65 -29.90 -7.97
C LEU A 199 -9.88 -30.43 -9.19
N GLU A 200 -10.61 -30.76 -10.26
CA GLU A 200 -10.06 -31.26 -11.52
C GLU A 200 -9.80 -30.12 -12.50
N ASP A 201 -8.68 -30.16 -13.23
CA ASP A 201 -8.35 -29.15 -14.24
C ASP A 201 -9.36 -29.10 -15.37
N SER A 202 -9.97 -30.25 -15.68
CA SER A 202 -11.01 -30.38 -16.71
C SER A 202 -12.29 -29.60 -16.37
N LEU A 203 -12.50 -29.18 -15.11
CA LEU A 203 -13.60 -28.30 -14.72
C LEU A 203 -13.59 -26.98 -15.51
N PHE A 204 -12.42 -26.43 -15.77
CA PHE A 204 -12.25 -25.10 -16.38
C PHE A 204 -12.41 -25.07 -17.89
N THR A 205 -12.51 -26.22 -18.53
CA THR A 205 -12.66 -26.35 -19.99
C THR A 205 -13.87 -27.17 -20.41
N TYR A 206 -14.62 -27.75 -19.45
CA TYR A 206 -15.71 -28.67 -19.73
C TYR A 206 -16.91 -27.98 -20.36
N GLU A 207 -17.46 -28.61 -21.40
CA GLU A 207 -18.75 -28.33 -22.02
C GLU A 207 -19.41 -29.63 -22.53
N ASN A 208 -20.69 -29.78 -22.26
CA ASN A 208 -21.47 -30.86 -22.82
C ASN A 208 -22.37 -30.36 -23.96
N GLN A 209 -21.94 -30.56 -25.20
CA GLN A 209 -22.63 -30.05 -26.37
C GLN A 209 -24.03 -30.67 -26.55
N ALA A 210 -24.21 -31.94 -26.19
CA ALA A 210 -25.52 -32.60 -26.25
C ALA A 210 -26.52 -31.96 -25.28
N PHE A 211 -26.06 -31.69 -24.03
CA PHE A 211 -26.86 -31.03 -23.02
C PHE A 211 -27.17 -29.57 -23.40
N ILE A 212 -26.18 -28.84 -23.89
CA ILE A 212 -26.31 -27.44 -24.33
C ILE A 212 -27.38 -27.35 -25.44
N LYS A 213 -27.26 -28.21 -26.48
CA LYS A 213 -28.19 -28.20 -27.61
C LYS A 213 -29.62 -28.55 -27.20
N THR A 214 -29.80 -29.45 -26.23
CA THR A 214 -31.11 -29.89 -25.79
C THR A 214 -31.78 -28.92 -24.84
N PHE A 215 -31.05 -28.41 -23.84
CA PHE A 215 -31.66 -27.71 -22.70
C PHE A 215 -31.42 -26.20 -22.66
N THR A 216 -30.57 -25.58 -23.51
CA THR A 216 -30.34 -24.12 -23.47
C THR A 216 -31.64 -23.33 -23.57
N LYS A 217 -32.56 -23.71 -24.45
CA LYS A 217 -33.86 -23.03 -24.65
C LYS A 217 -34.79 -23.10 -23.42
N GLN A 218 -34.61 -24.09 -22.55
CA GLN A 218 -35.38 -24.25 -21.33
C GLN A 218 -34.97 -23.21 -20.27
N TYR A 219 -33.64 -22.90 -20.19
CA TYR A 219 -33.11 -22.00 -19.17
C TYR A 219 -32.89 -20.58 -19.67
N PHE A 220 -32.68 -20.39 -20.96
CA PHE A 220 -32.49 -19.07 -21.57
C PHE A 220 -33.81 -18.58 -22.19
N LYS A 221 -34.34 -17.47 -21.64
CA LYS A 221 -35.58 -16.81 -22.07
C LYS A 221 -35.36 -15.40 -22.60
N GLY A 222 -34.16 -14.89 -22.57
CA GLY A 222 -33.78 -13.55 -23.04
C GLY A 222 -33.77 -13.44 -24.56
N VAL A 223 -33.62 -12.21 -25.05
CA VAL A 223 -33.41 -11.94 -26.48
C VAL A 223 -31.92 -11.99 -26.75
N ALA A 224 -31.43 -13.02 -27.42
CA ALA A 224 -30.03 -13.15 -27.80
C ALA A 224 -29.81 -12.71 -29.26
N SER A 225 -28.67 -12.08 -29.53
CA SER A 225 -28.19 -11.88 -30.89
C SER A 225 -27.84 -13.26 -31.54
N PRO A 226 -27.89 -13.39 -32.85
CA PRO A 226 -27.61 -14.67 -33.55
C PRO A 226 -26.25 -15.30 -33.21
N ASP A 227 -25.27 -14.49 -32.83
CA ASP A 227 -23.90 -14.96 -32.53
C ASP A 227 -23.80 -15.72 -31.18
N CYS A 228 -24.77 -15.61 -30.30
CA CYS A 228 -24.81 -16.32 -29.02
C CYS A 228 -25.02 -17.83 -29.12
N PHE A 229 -25.48 -18.32 -30.28
CA PHE A 229 -25.78 -19.75 -30.55
C PHE A 229 -24.78 -20.40 -31.50
N GLY A 230 -23.66 -19.72 -31.89
CA GLY A 230 -22.75 -20.10 -32.94
C GLY A 230 -22.10 -21.46 -32.73
N GLY A 231 -22.36 -22.36 -33.67
CA GLY A 231 -21.55 -23.55 -33.88
C GLY A 231 -20.46 -23.26 -34.89
N ASN A 232 -19.26 -23.73 -34.60
CA ASN A 232 -18.08 -23.68 -35.46
C ASN A 232 -18.31 -24.19 -36.85
N VAL A 233 -17.83 -23.43 -37.82
CA VAL A 233 -17.46 -23.99 -39.15
C VAL A 233 -15.93 -23.81 -39.25
N VAL A 234 -15.27 -24.96 -39.27
CA VAL A 234 -13.89 -25.12 -39.66
C VAL A 234 -13.80 -24.92 -41.16
N SER A 235 -12.93 -24.09 -41.67
CA SER A 235 -12.46 -24.16 -43.05
C SER A 235 -10.96 -24.08 -43.09
N GLU A 236 -10.46 -25.08 -43.79
CA GLU A 236 -9.08 -25.46 -44.02
C GLU A 236 -8.24 -24.38 -44.72
N SER A 237 -6.92 -24.48 -44.42
CA SER A 237 -5.85 -23.77 -45.11
C SER A 237 -5.73 -24.12 -46.58
N PRO A 238 -5.04 -23.30 -47.39
CA PRO A 238 -3.96 -23.89 -48.21
C PRO A 238 -2.62 -23.18 -48.13
N ALA A 239 -1.68 -24.06 -48.07
CA ALA A 239 -0.25 -24.12 -48.40
C ALA A 239 0.53 -22.90 -48.89
N VAL A 240 1.73 -22.90 -48.36
CA VAL A 240 3.03 -22.20 -48.58
C VAL A 240 3.47 -22.22 -50.07
N PRO A 241 4.28 -21.23 -50.53
CA PRO A 241 5.67 -21.60 -50.69
C PRO A 241 6.74 -20.62 -50.17
N ASP A 242 7.85 -21.29 -49.82
CA ASP A 242 9.18 -20.84 -49.46
C ASP A 242 9.73 -19.62 -50.17
N HIS A 243 10.53 -18.79 -49.42
CA HIS A 243 11.95 -18.65 -49.63
C HIS A 243 12.64 -17.78 -48.54
N ALA A 244 13.64 -18.42 -47.93
CA ALA A 244 14.95 -17.95 -47.50
C ALA A 244 15.04 -16.95 -46.32
N ALA A 245 15.49 -17.52 -45.20
CA ALA A 245 16.54 -17.09 -44.28
C ALA A 245 16.74 -15.59 -44.02
N ASP A 246 16.20 -15.15 -42.89
CA ASP A 246 16.95 -14.35 -41.90
C ASP A 246 16.24 -14.50 -40.55
N ALA A 247 16.99 -14.38 -39.44
CA ALA A 247 16.57 -14.69 -38.08
C ALA A 247 15.08 -14.38 -37.78
N ALA A 248 14.32 -15.41 -37.42
CA ALA A 248 12.87 -15.33 -37.16
C ALA A 248 12.59 -14.20 -36.14
N ALA A 249 12.04 -13.12 -36.61
CA ALA A 249 11.43 -12.10 -35.76
C ALA A 249 10.25 -12.76 -35.02
N VAL A 250 10.35 -12.87 -33.73
CA VAL A 250 9.25 -13.42 -32.89
C VAL A 250 8.03 -12.51 -33.05
N ASP A 251 6.92 -13.09 -33.52
CA ASP A 251 5.67 -12.37 -33.67
C ASP A 251 4.97 -12.22 -32.30
N PHE A 252 4.71 -11.01 -31.88
CA PHE A 252 4.01 -10.68 -30.63
C PHE A 252 2.61 -10.11 -30.88
N SER A 253 2.02 -10.26 -32.08
CA SER A 253 0.71 -9.68 -32.42
C SER A 253 -0.44 -10.16 -31.53
N ASP A 254 -0.34 -11.38 -31.00
CA ASP A 254 -1.34 -11.95 -30.07
C ASP A 254 -1.07 -11.58 -28.59
N TYR A 255 0.02 -10.90 -28.31
CA TYR A 255 0.32 -10.49 -26.93
C TYR A 255 -0.62 -9.39 -26.45
N ARG A 256 -1.22 -9.62 -25.29
CA ARG A 256 -2.14 -8.68 -24.63
C ARG A 256 -1.73 -8.47 -23.19
N TYR A 257 -1.99 -7.28 -22.70
CA TYR A 257 -1.83 -6.97 -21.29
C TYR A 257 -3.21 -6.79 -20.65
N CYS A 258 -3.54 -7.59 -19.65
CA CYS A 258 -4.87 -7.57 -19.01
C CYS A 258 -6.01 -7.70 -20.05
N GLY A 259 -5.87 -8.61 -21.02
CA GLY A 259 -6.85 -8.76 -22.09
C GLY A 259 -6.88 -7.65 -23.15
N VAL A 260 -6.16 -6.54 -22.92
CA VAL A 260 -6.11 -5.39 -23.84
C VAL A 260 -4.94 -5.52 -24.83
N GLU A 261 -5.19 -5.20 -26.09
CA GLU A 261 -4.16 -5.18 -27.12
C GLU A 261 -3.21 -3.99 -26.89
N ILE A 262 -1.90 -4.25 -26.99
CA ILE A 262 -0.88 -3.21 -26.76
C ILE A 262 -1.04 -1.99 -27.71
N PRO A 263 -1.39 -2.15 -29.01
CA PRO A 263 -1.70 -1.03 -29.89
C PRO A 263 -2.78 -0.08 -29.34
N VAL A 264 -3.82 -0.60 -28.68
CA VAL A 264 -4.89 0.22 -28.05
C VAL A 264 -4.33 1.05 -26.90
N ILE A 265 -3.46 0.46 -26.10
CA ILE A 265 -2.78 1.18 -25.00
C ILE A 265 -1.88 2.29 -25.56
N ILE A 266 -1.15 2.01 -26.64
CA ILE A 266 -0.29 2.99 -27.31
C ILE A 266 -1.11 4.15 -27.87
N ASP A 267 -2.23 3.88 -28.53
CA ASP A 267 -3.10 4.92 -29.11
C ASP A 267 -3.62 5.86 -28.02
N ARG A 268 -4.03 5.31 -26.89
CA ARG A 268 -4.46 6.09 -25.72
C ARG A 268 -3.33 6.91 -25.10
N LEU A 269 -2.11 6.34 -24.98
CA LEU A 269 -0.92 7.06 -24.50
C LEU A 269 -0.54 8.23 -25.41
N LEU A 270 -0.69 8.07 -26.72
CA LEU A 270 -0.40 9.11 -27.72
C LEU A 270 -1.54 10.12 -27.87
N GLY A 271 -2.73 9.82 -27.37
CA GLY A 271 -3.90 10.72 -27.35
C GLY A 271 -4.44 11.06 -28.76
N GLY A 272 -4.20 10.21 -29.76
CA GLY A 272 -4.73 10.34 -31.13
C GLY A 272 -4.28 11.59 -31.88
N LYS A 273 -3.27 12.34 -31.40
CA LYS A 273 -2.80 13.57 -32.02
C LYS A 273 -1.57 13.34 -32.90
N PRO A 274 -1.42 14.03 -34.04
CA PRO A 274 -0.21 13.97 -34.85
C PRO A 274 1.00 14.44 -34.05
N ILE A 275 2.10 13.67 -34.11
CA ILE A 275 3.31 13.98 -33.38
C ILE A 275 4.18 14.91 -34.23
N PRO A 276 4.54 16.12 -33.72
CA PRO A 276 5.41 17.05 -34.42
C PRO A 276 6.78 16.46 -34.74
N GLU A 277 7.35 16.72 -35.89
CA GLU A 277 8.64 16.16 -36.36
C GLU A 277 9.77 16.31 -35.33
N GLY A 278 9.93 17.46 -34.71
CA GLY A 278 10.96 17.70 -33.69
C GLY A 278 10.77 17.00 -32.35
N LYS A 279 9.64 16.29 -32.13
CA LYS A 279 9.34 15.57 -30.88
C LYS A 279 9.26 14.04 -31.01
N ARG A 280 9.43 13.50 -32.23
CA ARG A 280 9.24 12.07 -32.51
C ARG A 280 10.14 11.17 -31.65
N HIS A 281 11.46 11.44 -31.58
CA HIS A 281 12.40 10.68 -30.75
C HIS A 281 12.05 10.71 -29.25
N TYR A 282 11.72 11.89 -28.74
CA TYR A 282 11.30 12.04 -27.35
C TYR A 282 10.02 11.26 -27.06
N THR A 283 9.06 11.28 -27.98
CA THR A 283 7.80 10.51 -27.82
C THR A 283 8.06 9.00 -27.85
N ILE A 284 8.95 8.51 -28.73
CA ILE A 284 9.35 7.07 -28.72
C ILE A 284 9.98 6.71 -27.39
N PHE A 285 10.91 7.52 -26.90
CA PHE A 285 11.60 7.29 -25.62
C PHE A 285 10.62 7.19 -24.45
N GLU A 286 9.71 8.17 -24.29
CA GLU A 286 8.74 8.19 -23.22
C GLU A 286 7.69 7.06 -23.34
N THR A 287 7.25 6.75 -24.56
CA THR A 287 6.31 5.65 -24.80
C THR A 287 6.98 4.29 -24.52
N ALA A 288 8.21 4.06 -24.96
CA ALA A 288 8.97 2.85 -24.66
C ALA A 288 9.17 2.66 -23.15
N LYS A 289 9.49 3.74 -22.43
CA LYS A 289 9.65 3.77 -20.97
C LYS A 289 8.38 3.38 -20.24
N LYS A 290 7.20 3.68 -20.78
CA LYS A 290 5.90 3.28 -20.24
C LYS A 290 5.53 1.87 -20.65
N LEU A 291 5.74 1.51 -21.91
CA LEU A 291 5.42 0.17 -22.42
C LEU A 291 6.18 -0.96 -21.71
N ARG A 292 7.35 -0.70 -21.14
CA ARG A 292 8.07 -1.72 -20.36
C ARG A 292 7.28 -2.28 -19.18
N TYR A 293 6.27 -1.55 -18.65
CA TYR A 293 5.40 -2.01 -17.57
C TYR A 293 4.34 -3.00 -18.05
N VAL A 294 3.92 -2.89 -19.30
CA VAL A 294 2.87 -3.73 -19.92
C VAL A 294 3.43 -4.75 -20.91
N CYS A 295 4.74 -4.71 -21.22
CA CYS A 295 5.42 -5.63 -22.12
C CYS A 295 6.45 -6.52 -21.38
N GLU A 296 6.26 -6.83 -20.09
CA GLU A 296 7.11 -7.70 -19.28
C GLU A 296 8.60 -7.32 -19.28
N ARG A 297 8.90 -6.04 -19.41
CA ARG A 297 10.27 -5.50 -19.57
C ARG A 297 11.02 -6.04 -20.78
N SER A 298 10.34 -6.65 -21.75
CA SER A 298 10.95 -7.19 -22.97
C SER A 298 11.19 -6.07 -23.98
N LYS A 299 12.49 -5.82 -24.29
CA LYS A 299 12.90 -4.88 -25.35
C LYS A 299 12.26 -5.27 -26.68
N ASP A 300 12.25 -6.57 -27.01
CA ASP A 300 11.76 -7.08 -28.29
C ASP A 300 10.24 -6.85 -28.44
N LYS A 301 9.45 -7.06 -27.37
CA LYS A 301 8.02 -6.74 -27.38
C LYS A 301 7.77 -5.24 -27.57
N VAL A 302 8.49 -4.40 -26.80
CA VAL A 302 8.35 -2.93 -26.91
C VAL A 302 8.73 -2.44 -28.32
N ALA A 303 9.83 -2.94 -28.86
CA ALA A 303 10.27 -2.61 -30.22
C ALA A 303 9.25 -3.07 -31.27
N PHE A 304 8.76 -4.32 -31.17
CA PHE A 304 7.77 -4.89 -32.06
C PHE A 304 6.53 -3.99 -32.19
N PHE A 305 5.93 -3.57 -31.06
CA PHE A 305 4.72 -2.75 -31.07
C PHE A 305 4.97 -1.32 -31.50
N LEU A 306 6.09 -0.69 -31.15
CA LEU A 306 6.43 0.65 -31.61
C LEU A 306 6.71 0.69 -33.12
N PHE A 307 7.36 -0.32 -33.68
CA PHE A 307 7.60 -0.41 -35.12
C PHE A 307 6.34 -0.72 -35.95
N GLN A 308 5.19 -1.06 -35.34
CA GLN A 308 3.91 -1.11 -36.04
C GLN A 308 3.38 0.30 -36.39
N LEU A 309 3.85 1.35 -35.71
CA LEU A 309 3.44 2.71 -35.98
C LEU A 309 4.14 3.25 -37.23
N LYS A 310 3.35 3.67 -38.21
CA LYS A 310 3.88 4.14 -39.52
C LYS A 310 4.90 5.29 -39.36
N TRP A 311 4.62 6.26 -38.48
CA TRP A 311 5.53 7.40 -38.24
C TRP A 311 6.86 6.99 -37.54
N VAL A 312 6.90 5.87 -36.83
CA VAL A 312 8.13 5.29 -36.26
C VAL A 312 8.96 4.62 -37.36
N GLN A 313 8.29 3.90 -38.28
CA GLN A 313 8.94 3.30 -39.45
C GLN A 313 9.52 4.37 -40.39
N ASP A 314 8.78 5.47 -40.59
CA ASP A 314 9.25 6.58 -41.40
C ASP A 314 10.49 7.25 -40.77
N LEU A 315 10.52 7.42 -39.43
CA LEU A 315 11.67 7.94 -38.70
C LEU A 315 12.91 7.04 -38.79
N GLU A 316 12.74 5.71 -38.75
CA GLU A 316 13.85 4.76 -38.92
C GLU A 316 14.41 4.81 -40.34
N ARG A 317 13.56 5.02 -41.38
CA ARG A 317 14.00 5.19 -42.78
C ARG A 317 14.76 6.48 -43.03
N GLU A 318 14.58 7.49 -42.19
CA GLU A 318 15.26 8.79 -42.23
C GLU A 318 16.65 8.74 -41.55
N ASP A 319 17.21 7.55 -41.35
CA ASP A 319 18.55 7.28 -40.74
C ASP A 319 18.62 7.63 -39.24
N HIS A 320 17.47 7.62 -38.56
CA HIS A 320 17.36 7.80 -37.12
C HIS A 320 17.35 6.46 -36.41
N ASN A 321 18.33 6.18 -35.57
CA ASN A 321 18.43 4.90 -34.84
C ASN A 321 17.36 4.78 -33.73
N VAL A 322 16.16 4.40 -34.13
CA VAL A 322 15.00 4.19 -33.23
C VAL A 322 15.26 3.07 -32.22
N ASN A 323 15.92 1.97 -32.66
CA ASN A 323 16.27 0.87 -31.79
C ASN A 323 17.15 1.29 -30.60
N LYS A 324 18.10 2.21 -30.84
CA LYS A 324 18.94 2.77 -29.78
C LYS A 324 18.12 3.65 -28.82
N THR A 325 17.17 4.42 -29.35
CA THR A 325 16.26 5.22 -28.50
C THR A 325 15.41 4.34 -27.58
N ILE A 326 14.91 3.21 -28.10
CA ILE A 326 14.17 2.21 -27.31
C ILE A 326 15.08 1.58 -26.25
N GLU A 327 16.29 1.20 -26.62
CA GLU A 327 17.28 0.61 -25.71
C GLU A 327 17.66 1.59 -24.59
N ASP A 328 17.89 2.85 -24.90
CA ASP A 328 18.17 3.90 -23.93
C ASP A 328 17.00 4.12 -22.95
N ALA A 329 15.77 3.97 -23.43
CA ALA A 329 14.56 4.03 -22.61
C ALA A 329 14.43 2.80 -21.69
N MET A 330 14.74 1.60 -22.21
CA MET A 330 14.69 0.35 -21.43
C MET A 330 15.77 0.27 -20.35
N ASN A 331 16.94 0.90 -20.58
CA ASN A 331 18.05 0.93 -19.65
C ASN A 331 17.92 2.00 -18.54
N LYS A 332 16.89 2.83 -18.57
CA LYS A 332 16.64 3.81 -17.50
C LYS A 332 16.21 3.12 -16.20
N PRO A 333 16.50 3.71 -15.02
CA PRO A 333 16.05 3.19 -13.76
C PRO A 333 14.55 2.84 -13.80
N TYR A 334 14.21 1.67 -13.29
CA TYR A 334 12.86 1.17 -13.26
C TYR A 334 12.22 1.51 -11.91
N SER A 335 11.10 2.23 -11.93
CA SER A 335 10.25 2.42 -10.75
C SER A 335 9.39 1.18 -10.55
N SER A 336 9.17 0.78 -9.32
CA SER A 336 8.20 -0.28 -8.96
C SER A 336 6.76 0.13 -9.25
N TYR A 337 6.52 1.42 -9.50
CA TYR A 337 5.21 1.98 -9.80
C TYR A 337 5.05 2.25 -11.28
N MET A 338 3.91 1.79 -11.79
CA MET A 338 3.46 2.13 -13.14
C MET A 338 3.16 3.64 -13.20
N PRO A 339 3.56 4.33 -14.29
CA PRO A 339 3.23 5.74 -14.48
C PRO A 339 1.73 6.01 -14.38
N LYS A 340 1.35 7.13 -13.73
CA LYS A 340 -0.05 7.45 -13.42
C LYS A 340 -0.95 7.57 -14.64
N ASP A 341 -0.43 8.11 -15.73
CA ASP A 341 -1.17 8.22 -16.98
C ASP A 341 -1.42 6.85 -17.62
N LEU A 342 -0.43 5.94 -17.60
CA LEU A 342 -0.62 4.55 -18.01
C LEU A 342 -1.60 3.83 -17.09
N THR A 343 -1.48 4.01 -15.77
CA THR A 343 -2.42 3.45 -14.80
C THR A 343 -3.85 3.96 -15.01
N ALA A 344 -4.03 5.25 -15.32
CA ALA A 344 -5.34 5.82 -15.61
C ALA A 344 -5.96 5.22 -16.89
N ILE A 345 -5.15 5.07 -17.94
CA ILE A 345 -5.56 4.44 -19.20
C ILE A 345 -5.96 2.98 -18.98
N LEU A 346 -5.17 2.23 -18.23
CA LEU A 346 -5.46 0.82 -17.95
C LEU A 346 -6.69 0.65 -17.05
N LYS A 347 -6.92 1.53 -16.08
CA LYS A 347 -8.17 1.55 -15.30
C LYS A 347 -9.40 1.83 -16.17
N GLU A 348 -9.26 2.60 -17.23
CA GLU A 348 -10.35 2.84 -18.20
C GLU A 348 -10.57 1.65 -19.13
N LEU A 349 -9.48 0.99 -19.59
CA LEU A 349 -9.53 -0.09 -20.57
C LEU A 349 -9.80 -1.48 -19.97
N CYS A 350 -9.36 -1.72 -18.75
CA CYS A 350 -9.52 -2.99 -18.01
C CYS A 350 -9.80 -2.73 -16.51
N PRO A 351 -10.94 -2.11 -16.17
CA PRO A 351 -11.26 -1.74 -14.79
C PRO A 351 -11.28 -2.94 -13.85
N GLU A 352 -11.75 -4.11 -14.32
CA GLU A 352 -11.90 -5.31 -13.50
C GLU A 352 -10.56 -5.89 -13.02
N GLU A 353 -9.50 -5.79 -13.81
CA GLU A 353 -8.17 -6.27 -13.43
C GLU A 353 -7.37 -5.23 -12.61
N PHE A 354 -7.69 -3.94 -12.73
CA PHE A 354 -7.06 -2.88 -11.93
C PHE A 354 -7.75 -2.60 -10.60
N GLU A 355 -9.04 -2.96 -10.45
CA GLU A 355 -9.72 -2.93 -9.14
C GLU A 355 -9.43 -4.18 -8.31
N THR A 356 -9.06 -5.30 -8.93
CA THR A 356 -8.73 -6.57 -8.25
C THR A 356 -7.25 -6.76 -7.94
N GLN A 357 -6.36 -5.96 -8.50
CA GLN A 357 -5.05 -5.77 -7.90
C GLN A 357 -5.22 -4.86 -6.67
N THR A 358 -5.72 -5.39 -5.57
CA THR A 358 -5.08 -5.12 -4.29
C THR A 358 -3.61 -5.42 -4.57
N GLU A 359 -2.82 -4.39 -4.87
CA GLU A 359 -1.37 -4.50 -4.97
C GLU A 359 -0.99 -5.34 -3.75
N ASP A 360 -0.34 -6.46 -3.98
CA ASP A 360 0.23 -7.22 -2.88
C ASP A 360 1.21 -6.25 -2.22
N GLU A 361 0.74 -5.56 -1.18
CA GLU A 361 1.50 -4.52 -0.46
C GLU A 361 2.83 -5.08 0.04
N THR A 362 2.93 -6.42 0.14
CA THR A 362 4.12 -7.14 0.56
C THR A 362 5.16 -7.22 -0.55
N ARG A 363 4.75 -7.35 -1.80
CA ARG A 363 5.65 -7.62 -2.93
C ARG A 363 6.79 -6.61 -3.11
N PRO A 364 6.58 -5.28 -3.03
CA PRO A 364 7.67 -4.32 -3.08
C PRO A 364 8.68 -4.50 -1.95
N TYR A 365 8.21 -4.84 -0.74
CA TYR A 365 9.09 -5.05 0.42
C TYR A 365 9.85 -6.37 0.36
N VAL A 366 9.32 -7.40 -0.29
CA VAL A 366 10.09 -8.60 -0.63
C VAL A 366 11.24 -8.25 -1.58
N VAL A 367 10.99 -7.47 -2.64
CA VAL A 367 12.03 -7.00 -3.57
C VAL A 367 13.08 -6.15 -2.86
N PHE A 368 12.69 -5.24 -1.97
CA PHE A 368 13.63 -4.47 -1.16
C PHE A 368 14.44 -5.36 -0.22
N GLY A 369 13.79 -6.35 0.38
CA GLY A 369 14.46 -7.33 1.25
C GLY A 369 15.49 -8.17 0.48
N GLU A 370 15.17 -8.64 -0.72
CA GLU A 370 16.13 -9.34 -1.61
C GLU A 370 17.32 -8.44 -1.96
N ARG A 371 17.11 -7.16 -2.22
CA ARG A 371 18.20 -6.19 -2.43
C ARG A 371 19.03 -6.00 -1.16
N ILE A 372 18.42 -5.91 0.03
CA ILE A 372 19.16 -5.90 1.31
C ILE A 372 19.98 -7.17 1.44
N GLN A 373 19.39 -8.33 1.17
CA GLN A 373 20.07 -9.63 1.24
C GLN A 373 21.30 -9.69 0.32
N SER A 374 21.19 -9.16 -0.90
CA SER A 374 22.32 -9.11 -1.85
C SER A 374 23.48 -8.24 -1.37
N LEU A 375 23.23 -7.30 -0.47
CA LEU A 375 24.23 -6.41 0.12
C LEU A 375 24.88 -6.97 1.40
N MET A 376 24.36 -8.04 2.00
CA MET A 376 24.83 -8.59 3.28
C MET A 376 26.30 -9.03 3.27
N ASP A 377 26.81 -9.45 2.12
CA ASP A 377 28.24 -9.80 2.00
C ASP A 377 29.16 -8.58 2.01
N LYS A 378 28.66 -7.42 1.63
CA LYS A 378 29.38 -6.14 1.68
C LYS A 378 29.19 -5.41 3.00
N PHE A 379 28.04 -5.63 3.63
CA PHE A 379 27.65 -5.04 4.91
C PHE A 379 27.25 -6.14 5.91
N PRO A 380 28.21 -6.86 6.51
CA PRO A 380 27.92 -8.03 7.36
C PRO A 380 26.95 -7.75 8.50
N CYS A 381 26.95 -6.54 9.06
CA CYS A 381 26.04 -6.15 10.13
C CYS A 381 24.55 -6.19 9.68
N LEU A 382 24.26 -6.01 8.38
CA LEU A 382 22.89 -6.18 7.86
C LEU A 382 22.39 -7.62 8.04
N ARG A 383 23.27 -8.60 7.86
CA ARG A 383 22.94 -10.01 8.09
C ARG A 383 22.61 -10.25 9.56
N ASP A 384 23.37 -9.65 10.47
CA ASP A 384 23.19 -9.82 11.91
C ASP A 384 21.86 -9.19 12.37
N VAL A 385 21.51 -7.99 11.92
CA VAL A 385 20.28 -7.29 12.31
C VAL A 385 19.02 -7.86 11.66
N CYS A 386 19.14 -8.55 10.52
CA CYS A 386 18.03 -9.21 9.82
C CYS A 386 17.90 -10.71 10.18
N TRP A 387 18.71 -11.21 11.11
CA TRP A 387 18.77 -12.63 11.45
C TRP A 387 17.43 -13.18 11.95
N GLY A 388 16.97 -14.27 11.32
CA GLY A 388 15.74 -14.94 11.70
C GLY A 388 14.46 -14.20 11.32
N MET A 389 14.55 -13.14 10.52
CA MET A 389 13.41 -12.37 10.07
C MET A 389 13.02 -12.76 8.63
N GLU A 390 11.77 -12.52 8.28
CA GLU A 390 11.29 -12.66 6.90
C GLU A 390 11.85 -11.57 5.99
N VAL A 391 12.10 -11.93 4.72
CA VAL A 391 12.68 -11.00 3.73
C VAL A 391 11.86 -9.72 3.57
N SER A 392 10.53 -9.81 3.62
CA SER A 392 9.59 -8.67 3.57
C SER A 392 9.78 -7.65 4.71
N THR A 393 10.37 -8.09 5.84
CA THR A 393 10.56 -7.25 7.04
C THR A 393 11.97 -6.67 7.17
N PHE A 394 12.92 -7.00 6.28
CA PHE A 394 14.31 -6.53 6.35
C PHE A 394 14.44 -5.01 6.29
N ALA A 395 13.55 -4.32 5.55
CA ALA A 395 13.53 -2.86 5.52
C ALA A 395 13.26 -2.26 6.92
N ALA A 396 12.36 -2.87 7.69
CA ALA A 396 12.07 -2.42 9.05
C ALA A 396 13.27 -2.62 9.98
N ALA A 397 13.95 -3.79 9.90
CA ALA A 397 15.17 -4.06 10.67
C ALA A 397 16.29 -3.07 10.33
N LEU A 398 16.51 -2.78 9.04
CA LEU A 398 17.48 -1.80 8.57
C LEU A 398 17.26 -0.42 9.20
N TYR A 399 16.02 0.09 9.18
CA TYR A 399 15.68 1.41 9.70
C TYR A 399 15.79 1.51 11.22
N VAL A 400 15.33 0.50 11.96
CA VAL A 400 15.42 0.43 13.41
C VAL A 400 16.88 0.38 13.86
N ALA A 401 17.68 -0.55 13.28
CA ALA A 401 19.09 -0.67 13.60
C ALA A 401 19.88 0.61 13.25
N ALA A 402 19.62 1.21 12.09
CA ALA A 402 20.23 2.48 11.69
C ALA A 402 19.93 3.60 12.69
N ALA A 403 18.69 3.70 13.18
CA ALA A 403 18.31 4.73 14.14
C ALA A 403 19.02 4.57 15.49
N PHE A 404 19.15 3.34 15.97
CA PHE A 404 19.88 3.07 17.21
C PHE A 404 21.39 3.27 17.05
N PHE A 405 22.01 2.67 16.06
CA PHE A 405 23.43 2.88 15.78
C PHE A 405 23.78 4.35 15.50
N GLY A 406 22.97 5.04 14.70
CA GLY A 406 23.17 6.45 14.39
C GLY A 406 22.96 7.35 15.62
N THR A 407 22.16 6.96 16.60
CA THR A 407 22.05 7.67 17.88
C THR A 407 23.33 7.54 18.71
N LEU A 408 23.98 6.37 18.69
CA LEU A 408 25.30 6.19 19.30
C LEU A 408 26.35 7.09 18.64
N MET A 409 26.30 7.23 17.31
CA MET A 409 27.20 8.10 16.54
C MET A 409 26.91 9.60 16.75
N THR A 410 26.38 9.95 17.90
CA THR A 410 25.91 11.30 18.22
C THR A 410 27.00 12.38 18.09
N ARG A 411 28.31 12.04 18.14
CA ARG A 411 29.44 12.94 18.02
C ARG A 411 29.96 13.08 16.59
N CYS A 412 29.24 12.47 15.60
CA CYS A 412 29.56 12.55 14.19
C CYS A 412 28.70 13.59 13.48
N TRP A 413 29.24 14.13 12.40
CA TRP A 413 28.51 15.04 11.52
C TRP A 413 28.89 14.82 10.06
N TYR A 414 28.05 15.34 9.13
CA TYR A 414 28.31 15.38 7.71
C TYR A 414 27.79 16.68 7.09
N TYR A 415 28.18 16.96 5.85
CA TYR A 415 27.66 18.09 5.08
C TYR A 415 26.70 17.60 4.00
N PHE A 416 25.60 18.33 3.85
CA PHE A 416 24.52 17.97 2.93
C PHE A 416 24.42 18.99 1.79
N TRP A 417 24.26 18.51 0.56
CA TRP A 417 24.24 19.35 -0.63
C TRP A 417 23.25 20.51 -0.59
N TYR A 418 22.11 20.35 0.08
CA TYR A 418 21.07 21.39 0.20
C TYR A 418 21.48 22.53 1.14
N GLN A 419 22.28 22.25 2.15
CA GLN A 419 22.80 23.24 3.12
C GLN A 419 24.28 22.93 3.41
N PRO A 420 25.19 23.20 2.47
CA PRO A 420 26.58 22.73 2.53
C PRO A 420 27.42 23.40 3.63
N LEU A 421 26.95 24.50 4.23
CA LEU A 421 27.64 25.20 5.31
C LEU A 421 27.22 24.73 6.71
N LYS A 422 26.12 23.93 6.80
CA LYS A 422 25.60 23.47 8.09
C LYS A 422 26.08 22.05 8.38
N ARG A 423 26.76 21.86 9.52
CA ARG A 423 27.07 20.54 10.06
C ARG A 423 25.74 19.84 10.38
N ARG A 424 25.50 18.68 9.77
CA ARG A 424 24.32 17.84 10.00
C ARG A 424 24.68 16.66 10.87
N ARG A 425 23.76 16.34 11.78
CA ARG A 425 23.86 15.17 12.65
C ARG A 425 22.97 14.06 12.09
N LEU A 426 23.14 12.83 12.56
CA LEU A 426 22.32 11.68 12.16
C LEU A 426 20.99 11.71 12.93
N ASN A 427 19.91 12.07 12.27
CA ASN A 427 18.59 12.24 12.87
C ASN A 427 17.61 11.18 12.37
N TYR A 428 16.77 10.70 13.28
CA TYR A 428 15.81 9.65 13.02
C TYR A 428 14.47 9.95 13.69
N ASN A 429 13.39 9.72 12.96
CA ASN A 429 12.04 9.57 13.47
C ASN A 429 11.43 8.36 12.75
N VAL A 430 11.74 7.17 13.26
CA VAL A 430 11.39 5.89 12.64
C VAL A 430 10.13 5.33 13.27
N ASN A 431 9.17 4.96 12.42
CA ASN A 431 7.88 4.42 12.81
C ASN A 431 7.65 3.09 12.06
N ILE A 432 7.64 1.98 12.77
CA ILE A 432 7.37 0.65 12.20
C ILE A 432 5.90 0.35 12.35
N ILE A 433 5.20 0.26 11.24
CA ILE A 433 3.75 0.15 11.21
C ILE A 433 3.35 -1.25 10.73
N GLY A 434 2.62 -1.97 11.56
CA GLY A 434 2.15 -3.33 11.25
C GLY A 434 0.97 -3.73 12.13
N ASP A 435 0.35 -4.84 11.79
CA ASP A 435 -0.82 -5.35 12.51
C ASP A 435 -0.48 -5.75 13.96
N PRO A 436 -1.46 -5.75 14.87
CA PRO A 436 -1.28 -6.29 16.20
C PRO A 436 -0.83 -7.76 16.15
N GLY A 437 0.20 -8.11 16.92
CA GLY A 437 0.72 -9.49 16.96
C GLY A 437 1.65 -9.87 15.81
N SER A 438 2.00 -8.95 14.90
CA SER A 438 2.86 -9.23 13.73
C SER A 438 4.35 -9.46 14.05
N GLY A 439 4.78 -9.53 15.31
CA GLY A 439 6.19 -9.78 15.66
C GLY A 439 7.09 -8.53 15.70
N LYS A 440 6.53 -7.33 15.87
CA LYS A 440 7.29 -6.07 15.99
C LYS A 440 8.22 -6.00 17.21
N SER A 441 8.22 -7.03 18.09
CA SER A 441 9.12 -7.16 19.25
C SER A 441 10.61 -7.18 18.88
N PHE A 442 10.97 -7.53 17.64
CA PHE A 442 12.35 -7.45 17.15
C PHE A 442 13.00 -6.07 17.42
N ALA A 443 12.19 -5.00 17.37
CA ALA A 443 12.68 -3.65 17.63
C ALA A 443 13.14 -3.47 19.09
N HIS A 444 12.49 -4.19 20.04
CA HIS A 444 12.92 -4.21 21.43
C HIS A 444 14.22 -4.99 21.61
N ASP A 445 14.34 -6.15 20.96
CA ASP A 445 15.56 -6.95 21.00
C ASP A 445 16.76 -6.17 20.44
N LEU A 446 16.56 -5.46 19.32
CA LEU A 446 17.61 -4.57 18.78
C LEU A 446 17.90 -3.37 19.69
N TYR A 447 16.89 -2.81 20.37
CA TYR A 447 17.09 -1.75 21.35
C TYR A 447 17.98 -2.20 22.50
N ASP A 448 17.69 -3.34 23.10
CA ASP A 448 18.46 -3.88 24.22
C ASP A 448 19.92 -4.18 23.83
N LEU A 449 20.14 -4.69 22.61
CA LEU A 449 21.48 -5.01 22.13
C LEU A 449 22.28 -3.76 21.73
N ILE A 450 21.67 -2.85 20.95
CA ILE A 450 22.39 -1.71 20.36
C ILE A 450 22.49 -0.54 21.35
N CYS A 451 21.44 -0.26 22.13
CA CYS A 451 21.44 0.87 23.06
C CYS A 451 22.07 0.54 24.41
N GLU A 452 22.59 -0.68 24.63
CA GLU A 452 23.20 -1.11 25.90
C GLU A 452 24.23 -0.08 26.44
N PRO A 453 25.15 0.52 25.63
CA PRO A 453 26.08 1.52 26.16
C PRO A 453 25.40 2.73 26.79
N MET A 454 24.30 3.22 26.19
CA MET A 454 23.53 4.33 26.72
C MET A 454 22.71 3.93 27.96
N ILE A 455 22.06 2.76 27.90
CA ILE A 455 21.23 2.25 28.99
C ILE A 455 22.07 2.04 30.26
N VAL A 456 23.26 1.43 30.12
CA VAL A 456 24.19 1.21 31.24
C VAL A 456 24.67 2.56 31.82
N ALA A 457 25.01 3.53 30.97
CA ALA A 457 25.43 4.87 31.43
C ALA A 457 24.28 5.58 32.20
N ASP A 458 23.06 5.55 31.65
CA ASP A 458 21.86 6.13 32.28
C ASP A 458 21.55 5.46 33.62
N GLN A 459 21.68 4.15 33.72
CA GLN A 459 21.46 3.38 34.97
C GLN A 459 22.46 3.75 36.04
N LEU A 460 23.76 3.79 35.72
CA LEU A 460 24.81 4.20 36.66
C LEU A 460 24.56 5.60 37.24
N GLY A 461 24.13 6.53 36.42
CA GLY A 461 23.80 7.86 36.84
C GLY A 461 22.54 7.95 37.71
N ASN A 462 21.50 7.18 37.38
CA ASN A 462 20.28 7.07 38.16
C ASN A 462 20.57 6.46 39.56
N ASP A 463 21.43 5.43 39.62
CA ASP A 463 21.82 4.79 40.86
C ASP A 463 22.59 5.76 41.77
N ALA A 464 23.51 6.55 41.19
CA ALA A 464 24.22 7.58 41.93
C ALA A 464 23.28 8.67 42.51
N LEU A 465 22.27 9.09 41.72
CA LEU A 465 21.25 10.04 42.15
C LEU A 465 20.33 9.45 43.23
N ASN A 466 19.93 8.21 43.11
CA ASN A 466 19.09 7.54 44.11
C ASN A 466 19.86 7.36 45.44
N LYS A 467 21.11 6.93 45.37
CA LYS A 467 21.98 6.82 46.53
C LYS A 467 22.12 8.20 47.24
N TYR A 468 22.34 9.25 46.50
CA TYR A 468 22.37 10.62 47.06
C TYR A 468 21.05 10.99 47.74
N LYS A 469 19.89 10.67 47.13
CA LYS A 469 18.59 10.95 47.74
C LYS A 469 18.39 10.22 49.06
N GLU A 470 18.81 8.96 49.13
CA GLU A 470 18.76 8.13 50.36
C GLU A 470 19.68 8.72 51.44
N GLU A 471 20.92 9.00 51.08
CA GLU A 471 21.88 9.61 52.02
C GLU A 471 21.41 10.98 52.50
N LYS A 472 20.83 11.81 51.61
CA LYS A 472 20.25 13.09 51.98
C LYS A 472 19.04 12.94 52.87
N GLN A 473 18.15 11.98 52.64
CA GLN A 473 16.99 11.74 53.48
C GLN A 473 17.41 11.27 54.89
N ILE A 474 18.46 10.45 54.99
CA ILE A 474 19.05 10.04 56.28
C ILE A 474 19.61 11.29 56.98
N TRP A 475 20.37 12.11 56.27
CA TRP A 475 20.98 13.32 56.81
C TRP A 475 19.92 14.34 57.27
N ASP A 476 18.87 14.56 56.48
CA ASP A 476 17.78 15.52 56.78
C ASP A 476 17.00 15.10 58.05
N ASN A 477 16.93 13.79 58.37
CA ASN A 477 16.30 13.24 59.55
C ASN A 477 17.18 13.27 60.84
N LEU A 478 18.46 13.63 60.72
CA LEU A 478 19.36 13.74 61.88
C LEU A 478 19.03 14.99 62.73
N SER A 479 19.28 14.89 64.04
CA SER A 479 19.21 16.06 64.94
C SER A 479 20.30 17.10 64.58
N GLU A 480 20.09 18.38 64.95
CA GLU A 480 21.09 19.45 64.66
C GLU A 480 22.47 19.13 65.22
N LYS A 481 22.59 18.47 66.36
CA LYS A 481 23.84 18.04 66.96
C LYS A 481 24.56 16.99 66.11
N GLU A 482 23.85 16.14 65.47
CA GLU A 482 24.38 15.09 64.59
C GLU A 482 24.73 15.65 63.21
N LYS A 483 23.91 16.55 62.69
CA LYS A 483 24.21 17.29 61.42
C LYS A 483 25.52 18.07 61.49
N ASN A 484 25.81 18.67 62.66
CA ASN A 484 27.08 19.39 62.86
C ASN A 484 28.31 18.46 62.91
N LYS A 485 28.14 17.14 63.04
CA LYS A 485 29.22 16.15 63.08
C LYS A 485 29.49 15.47 61.74
N GLN A 486 28.56 15.55 60.83
CA GLN A 486 28.62 14.88 59.51
C GLN A 486 28.46 15.89 58.40
N PRO A 487 29.31 15.88 57.34
CA PRO A 487 29.12 16.75 56.20
C PRO A 487 27.81 16.44 55.49
N ARG A 488 27.16 17.47 54.94
CA ARG A 488 25.97 17.27 54.10
C ARG A 488 26.36 16.44 52.89
N PRO A 489 25.58 15.42 52.49
CA PRO A 489 25.81 14.65 51.28
C PRO A 489 25.96 15.59 50.09
N LEU A 490 26.97 15.39 49.29
CA LEU A 490 27.20 16.15 48.07
C LEU A 490 26.37 15.57 46.94
N GLN A 491 25.63 16.44 46.27
CA GLN A 491 24.87 16.04 45.10
C GLN A 491 25.86 15.58 44.02
N PRO A 492 25.67 14.37 43.41
CA PRO A 492 26.50 13.96 42.29
C PRO A 492 26.39 14.96 41.13
N PRO A 493 27.39 15.02 40.23
CA PRO A 493 27.25 15.77 39.01
C PRO A 493 25.98 15.38 38.29
N ARG A 494 25.30 16.32 37.61
CA ARG A 494 24.10 16.01 36.89
C ARG A 494 24.40 14.96 35.82
N ASN A 495 23.66 13.84 35.88
CA ASN A 495 23.80 12.80 34.91
C ASN A 495 23.05 13.18 33.63
N ILE A 496 23.62 12.82 32.49
CA ILE A 496 23.00 12.96 31.18
C ILE A 496 22.18 11.70 30.94
N ILE A 497 20.84 11.81 30.92
CA ILE A 497 19.96 10.74 30.60
C ILE A 497 19.69 10.80 29.09
N ARG A 498 20.03 9.73 28.38
CA ARG A 498 19.89 9.65 26.93
C ARG A 498 18.72 8.80 26.46
N CYS A 499 18.31 7.79 27.24
CA CYS A 499 17.23 6.89 26.90
C CYS A 499 15.95 7.26 27.64
N HIS A 500 14.91 7.62 26.88
CA HIS A 500 13.62 8.02 27.40
C HIS A 500 12.53 7.03 27.02
N GLY A 501 11.69 6.72 28.02
CA GLY A 501 10.47 5.93 27.77
C GLY A 501 9.30 6.80 27.31
N PRO A 502 8.20 6.18 26.87
CA PRO A 502 7.03 6.87 26.30
C PRO A 502 6.35 7.81 27.29
N ARG A 503 6.47 7.58 28.59
CA ARG A 503 5.83 8.35 29.67
C ARG A 503 6.65 9.53 30.14
N THR A 504 7.78 9.83 29.52
CA THR A 504 8.61 10.97 29.89
C THR A 504 7.88 12.28 29.62
N ALA A 505 7.72 13.10 30.65
CA ALA A 505 7.08 14.40 30.55
C ALA A 505 7.90 15.36 29.67
N ASN A 506 7.24 16.27 28.93
CA ASN A 506 7.92 17.21 28.03
C ASN A 506 8.97 18.05 28.73
N GLY A 507 8.68 18.53 29.96
CA GLY A 507 9.63 19.33 30.74
C GLY A 507 10.91 18.58 31.06
N VAL A 508 10.80 17.27 31.40
CA VAL A 508 11.97 16.39 31.66
C VAL A 508 12.77 16.17 30.37
N LEU A 509 12.10 15.88 29.26
CA LEU A 509 12.75 15.68 27.97
C LEU A 509 13.52 16.92 27.51
N ILE A 510 12.93 18.12 27.66
CA ILE A 510 13.56 19.39 27.32
C ILE A 510 14.75 19.64 28.25
N GLU A 511 14.60 19.39 29.54
CA GLU A 511 15.66 19.51 30.52
C GLU A 511 16.84 18.59 30.19
N ASP A 512 16.57 17.34 29.87
CA ASP A 512 17.63 16.38 29.49
C ASP A 512 18.30 16.79 28.17
N MET A 513 17.58 17.25 27.17
CA MET A 513 18.18 17.79 25.92
C MET A 513 19.06 19.04 26.19
N TYR A 514 18.65 19.91 27.11
CA TYR A 514 19.42 21.10 27.48
C TYR A 514 20.77 20.74 28.12
N PHE A 515 20.79 19.67 28.94
CA PHE A 515 21.99 19.21 29.65
C PHE A 515 22.77 18.11 28.90
N ALA A 516 22.20 17.56 27.84
CA ALA A 516 22.87 16.54 27.03
C ALA A 516 24.02 17.15 26.22
N LYS A 517 25.15 17.41 26.92
CA LYS A 517 26.34 18.04 26.38
C LYS A 517 27.60 17.33 26.86
N GLU A 518 28.58 17.27 26.01
CA GLU A 518 29.91 16.73 26.32
C GLU A 518 30.99 17.64 25.77
N ILE A 519 32.18 17.61 26.40
CA ILE A 519 33.37 18.27 25.87
C ILE A 519 34.07 17.30 24.93
N VAL A 520 34.07 17.60 23.65
CA VAL A 520 34.67 16.82 22.61
C VAL A 520 35.76 17.63 21.92
N ASN A 521 37.00 17.17 21.98
CA ASN A 521 38.17 17.91 21.46
C ASN A 521 38.29 19.38 21.94
N GLY A 522 37.81 19.67 23.16
CA GLY A 522 37.83 20.99 23.75
C GLY A 522 36.63 21.89 23.40
N GLU A 523 35.73 21.44 22.56
CA GLU A 523 34.48 22.14 22.23
C GLU A 523 33.28 21.51 22.98
N GLU A 524 32.36 22.32 23.48
CA GLU A 524 31.07 21.83 24.00
C GLU A 524 30.21 21.37 22.84
N MET A 525 29.76 20.13 22.88
CA MET A 525 28.93 19.50 21.86
C MET A 525 27.66 18.92 22.48
N HIS A 526 26.49 19.29 21.95
CA HIS A 526 25.24 18.64 22.30
C HIS A 526 25.19 17.22 21.75
N ILE A 527 24.59 16.30 22.51
CA ILE A 527 24.41 14.88 22.12
C ILE A 527 22.93 14.55 22.05
N HIS A 528 22.60 13.49 21.26
CA HIS A 528 21.23 13.05 21.08
C HIS A 528 20.67 12.35 22.31
N VAL A 529 19.40 12.64 22.61
CA VAL A 529 18.54 11.81 23.42
C VAL A 529 17.68 10.93 22.49
N LEU A 530 17.28 9.74 22.97
CA LEU A 530 16.52 8.74 22.24
C LEU A 530 15.21 8.48 22.99
N THR A 531 14.09 8.50 22.27
CA THR A 531 12.84 7.93 22.76
C THR A 531 12.54 6.65 21.98
N PHE A 532 12.47 5.53 22.69
CA PHE A 532 11.98 4.27 22.15
C PHE A 532 10.64 3.90 22.78
N ASN A 533 9.66 3.59 21.93
CA ASN A 533 8.35 3.13 22.38
C ASN A 533 7.85 2.00 21.50
N PRO A 534 7.69 0.78 22.06
CA PRO A 534 7.18 -0.37 21.31
C PRO A 534 5.69 -0.29 20.97
N GLU A 535 4.94 0.71 21.51
CA GLU A 535 3.50 0.87 21.27
C GLU A 535 3.11 2.34 21.07
N LEU A 536 3.06 2.78 19.82
CA LEU A 536 2.65 4.14 19.44
C LEU A 536 1.23 4.47 19.94
N ASP A 537 0.32 3.49 19.96
CA ASP A 537 -1.05 3.65 20.44
C ASP A 537 -1.13 4.11 21.90
N ASN A 538 -0.25 3.59 22.77
CA ASN A 538 -0.21 3.97 24.19
C ASN A 538 0.23 5.43 24.38
N MET A 539 1.12 5.93 23.53
CA MET A 539 1.58 7.31 23.57
C MET A 539 0.46 8.28 23.18
N LEU A 540 -0.33 7.91 22.16
CA LEU A 540 -1.45 8.71 21.65
C LEU A 540 -2.67 8.69 22.60
N ALA A 541 -2.87 7.60 23.37
CA ALA A 541 -3.95 7.53 24.35
C ALA A 541 -3.76 8.52 25.52
N GLN A 542 -2.53 8.87 25.85
CA GLN A 542 -2.20 9.85 26.90
C GLN A 542 -2.32 11.30 26.45
N SER A 543 -2.50 11.54 25.15
CA SER A 543 -2.54 12.90 24.56
C SER A 543 -3.86 13.64 24.73
N LYS A 544 -4.84 13.10 25.47
CA LYS A 544 -6.15 13.75 25.68
C LYS A 544 -6.08 15.06 26.45
N ASP A 545 -4.95 15.36 27.10
CA ASP A 545 -4.75 16.54 27.95
C ASP A 545 -3.95 17.68 27.28
N GLY A 546 -3.88 17.77 25.96
CA GLY A 546 -3.29 18.93 25.26
C GLY A 546 -1.76 18.96 25.17
N GLN A 547 -1.04 18.09 25.86
CA GLN A 547 0.44 18.06 25.88
C GLN A 547 1.08 17.54 24.58
N TRP A 548 0.33 16.87 23.74
CA TRP A 548 0.86 16.28 22.48
C TRP A 548 1.16 17.33 21.39
N ILE A 549 0.44 18.44 21.37
CA ILE A 549 0.65 19.50 20.37
C ILE A 549 2.07 20.07 20.47
N ASP A 550 2.59 20.19 21.68
CA ASP A 550 3.95 20.72 21.92
C ASP A 550 5.05 19.74 21.45
N LYS A 551 4.85 18.42 21.58
CA LYS A 551 5.81 17.40 21.07
C LYS A 551 5.95 17.44 19.56
N THR A 552 4.86 17.57 18.81
CA THR A 552 4.89 17.63 17.33
C THR A 552 5.76 18.78 16.83
N SER A 553 5.73 19.91 17.48
CA SER A 553 6.60 21.05 17.18
C SER A 553 8.08 20.70 17.36
N MET A 554 8.43 20.05 18.47
CA MET A 554 9.80 19.59 18.73
C MET A 554 10.26 18.49 17.74
N GLU A 555 9.38 17.57 17.34
CA GLU A 555 9.69 16.56 16.33
C GLU A 555 10.07 17.18 14.98
N VAL A 556 9.36 18.25 14.60
CA VAL A 556 9.67 19.03 13.39
C VAL A 556 11.06 19.69 13.49
N LEU A 557 11.42 20.24 14.65
CA LEU A 557 12.73 20.86 14.91
C LEU A 557 13.86 19.84 14.99
N ALA A 558 13.60 18.70 15.62
CA ALA A 558 14.55 17.59 15.77
C ALA A 558 15.11 17.11 14.43
N PHE A 559 14.26 17.01 13.40
CA PHE A 559 14.67 16.56 12.07
C PHE A 559 15.78 17.41 11.44
N HIS A 560 15.89 18.67 11.81
CA HIS A 560 16.88 19.62 11.27
C HIS A 560 17.94 20.06 12.28
N ASN A 561 17.98 19.49 13.49
CA ASN A 561 18.84 19.92 14.60
C ASN A 561 18.70 21.42 14.86
N GLU A 562 17.46 21.89 14.96
CA GLU A 562 17.18 23.30 15.20
C GLU A 562 17.25 23.61 16.69
N ILE A 563 17.45 24.88 16.98
CA ILE A 563 17.45 25.38 18.34
C ILE A 563 16.04 25.83 18.66
N ASP A 564 15.50 25.37 19.79
CA ASP A 564 14.26 25.87 20.39
C ASP A 564 14.62 26.73 21.62
N ASN A 565 13.66 27.50 22.08
CA ASN A 565 13.86 28.41 23.21
C ASN A 565 12.61 28.42 24.08
N GLN A 566 12.80 28.17 25.39
CA GLN A 566 11.74 28.31 26.36
C GLN A 566 12.13 29.28 27.46
N GLN A 567 11.16 29.99 28.00
CA GLN A 567 11.35 30.88 29.12
C GLN A 567 10.24 30.69 30.16
N TYR A 568 10.65 30.39 31.38
CA TYR A 568 9.75 30.26 32.53
C TYR A 568 10.12 31.26 33.64
N LYS A 569 9.11 31.69 34.37
CA LYS A 569 9.30 32.60 35.52
C LYS A 569 9.53 31.87 36.85
N ASN A 570 9.51 30.53 36.84
CA ASN A 570 9.76 29.74 38.04
C ASN A 570 11.23 29.37 38.17
N ASN A 571 11.70 29.17 39.41
CA ASN A 571 13.10 28.80 39.68
C ASN A 571 13.43 27.31 39.49
N GLN A 572 12.43 26.49 39.07
CA GLN A 572 12.59 25.05 38.95
C GLN A 572 12.71 24.60 37.50
N SER A 573 12.29 25.44 36.53
CA SER A 573 12.34 25.12 35.12
C SER A 573 13.49 25.82 34.44
N ILE A 574 14.12 25.14 33.48
CA ILE A 574 15.19 25.69 32.66
C ILE A 574 14.63 26.73 31.71
N SER A 575 15.32 27.86 31.63
CA SER A 575 15.04 28.93 30.69
C SER A 575 16.24 29.20 29.82
N GLY A 576 16.03 29.29 28.52
CA GLY A 576 17.04 29.55 27.52
C GLY A 576 16.95 28.70 26.27
N PRO A 577 17.85 28.89 25.32
CA PRO A 577 17.89 28.09 24.09
C PRO A 577 18.48 26.72 24.37
N PHE A 578 17.94 25.70 23.69
CA PHE A 578 18.43 24.33 23.72
C PHE A 578 18.40 23.71 22.31
N ALA A 579 19.38 22.85 22.01
CA ALA A 579 19.41 22.15 20.74
C ALA A 579 18.46 20.94 20.77
N VAL A 580 17.53 20.87 19.83
CA VAL A 580 16.60 19.73 19.72
C VAL A 580 17.31 18.60 19.00
N LEU A 581 18.15 17.86 19.72
CA LEU A 581 18.82 16.64 19.28
C LEU A 581 18.09 15.43 19.84
N TRP A 582 17.02 15.05 19.17
CA TRP A 582 16.08 14.03 19.64
C TRP A 582 15.81 13.00 18.54
N ASN A 583 16.21 11.76 18.76
CA ASN A 583 15.92 10.63 17.89
C ASN A 583 14.77 9.81 18.47
N MET A 584 13.97 9.25 17.59
CA MET A 584 12.73 8.55 17.94
C MET A 584 12.60 7.25 17.14
N VAL A 585 12.21 6.18 17.84
CA VAL A 585 11.83 4.90 17.22
C VAL A 585 10.54 4.41 17.88
N PHE A 586 9.53 4.25 17.06
CA PHE A 586 8.22 3.78 17.49
C PHE A 586 7.80 2.54 16.70
N THR A 587 7.07 1.64 17.34
CA THR A 587 6.29 0.61 16.64
C THR A 587 4.81 0.82 16.91
N GLY A 588 3.95 0.51 15.95
CA GLY A 588 2.52 0.78 16.11
C GLY A 588 1.67 0.15 15.02
N THR A 589 0.39 0.53 15.05
CA THR A 589 -0.60 0.12 14.05
C THR A 589 -0.90 1.25 13.05
N GLN A 590 -1.51 0.92 11.92
CA GLN A 590 -2.00 1.91 10.96
C GLN A 590 -2.96 2.90 11.64
N MET A 591 -3.83 2.42 12.53
CA MET A 591 -4.79 3.27 13.24
C MET A 591 -4.10 4.29 14.17
N ALA A 592 -2.96 3.95 14.76
CA ALA A 592 -2.15 4.89 15.53
C ALA A 592 -1.50 5.95 14.64
N LEU A 593 -0.96 5.53 13.49
CA LEU A 593 -0.38 6.46 12.52
C LEU A 593 -1.42 7.45 11.98
N ASP A 594 -2.64 7.00 11.69
CA ASP A 594 -3.73 7.86 11.21
C ASP A 594 -4.17 8.90 12.26
N LYS A 595 -4.01 8.60 13.56
CA LYS A 595 -4.20 9.59 14.63
C LYS A 595 -3.07 10.62 14.66
N LEU A 596 -1.83 10.18 14.40
CA LEU A 596 -0.66 11.04 14.39
C LEU A 596 -0.64 11.96 13.16
N VAL A 597 -0.93 11.41 11.97
CA VAL A 597 -0.98 12.14 10.70
C VAL A 597 -2.34 11.92 10.05
N ASN A 598 -3.08 12.99 9.85
CA ASN A 598 -4.41 12.97 9.25
C ASN A 598 -4.63 14.21 8.37
N GLU A 599 -5.76 14.28 7.66
CA GLU A 599 -6.07 15.38 6.75
C GLU A 599 -5.95 16.77 7.40
N ARG A 600 -6.30 16.90 8.70
CA ARG A 600 -6.32 18.18 9.40
C ARG A 600 -4.91 18.71 9.69
N ASN A 601 -3.98 17.81 10.07
CA ASN A 601 -2.62 18.19 10.46
C ASN A 601 -1.57 17.94 9.38
N PHE A 602 -1.94 17.36 8.22
CA PHE A 602 -1.02 17.07 7.13
C PHE A 602 -0.22 18.31 6.68
N GLY A 603 -0.85 19.49 6.71
CA GLY A 603 -0.21 20.77 6.37
C GLY A 603 0.93 21.19 7.28
N SER A 604 1.10 20.62 8.49
CA SER A 604 2.20 20.90 9.41
C SER A 604 3.57 20.44 8.87
N GLY A 605 3.57 19.49 7.92
CA GLY A 605 4.76 18.91 7.31
C GLY A 605 5.47 17.88 8.19
N LEU A 606 4.87 17.43 9.29
CA LEU A 606 5.41 16.35 10.14
C LEU A 606 5.61 15.08 9.31
N PHE A 607 4.58 14.64 8.56
CA PHE A 607 4.59 13.41 7.77
C PHE A 607 5.86 13.24 6.91
N SER A 608 6.35 14.33 6.30
CA SER A 608 7.52 14.28 5.42
C SER A 608 8.85 14.11 6.18
N ARG A 609 8.80 14.12 7.52
CA ARG A 609 9.92 13.93 8.44
C ARG A 609 9.88 12.57 9.13
N LEU A 610 8.84 11.76 8.87
CA LEU A 610 8.70 10.42 9.42
C LEU A 610 9.31 9.37 8.48
N GLY A 611 10.09 8.46 9.02
CA GLY A 611 10.51 7.23 8.36
C GLY A 611 9.52 6.12 8.70
N CYS A 612 8.34 6.13 8.06
CA CYS A 612 7.32 5.10 8.29
C CYS A 612 7.62 3.89 7.42
N ILE A 613 7.87 2.73 8.01
CA ILE A 613 8.14 1.49 7.30
C ILE A 613 7.09 0.46 7.69
N PRO A 614 6.42 -0.21 6.74
CA PRO A 614 5.48 -1.26 7.07
C PRO A 614 6.22 -2.51 7.57
N PHE A 615 5.61 -3.21 8.51
CA PHE A 615 6.05 -4.51 8.99
C PHE A 615 5.05 -5.56 8.51
N LEU A 616 5.41 -6.24 7.44
CA LEU A 616 4.57 -7.16 6.70
C LEU A 616 5.08 -8.59 6.93
N SER A 617 4.69 -9.20 8.05
CA SER A 617 5.00 -10.58 8.37
C SER A 617 3.85 -11.51 8.00
N ASP A 618 4.17 -12.77 7.71
CA ASP A 618 3.16 -13.81 7.49
C ASP A 618 2.48 -14.17 8.81
N PHE A 619 1.17 -13.96 8.90
CA PHE A 619 0.34 -14.32 10.05
C PHE A 619 0.24 -15.83 10.28
N PHE A 620 0.50 -16.62 9.25
CA PHE A 620 0.34 -18.07 9.26
C PHE A 620 1.70 -18.79 9.37
N GLY A 621 2.79 -18.01 9.49
CA GLY A 621 4.13 -18.56 9.69
C GLY A 621 4.18 -19.41 10.96
N GLU A 622 4.73 -20.62 10.87
CA GLU A 622 4.95 -21.48 12.03
C GLU A 622 6.00 -20.85 12.96
N SER A 623 5.63 -20.60 14.19
CA SER A 623 6.59 -20.18 15.22
C SER A 623 7.13 -21.42 15.96
N GLU A 624 8.39 -21.75 15.72
CA GLU A 624 9.07 -22.80 16.45
C GLU A 624 9.67 -22.26 17.76
N TYR A 625 9.40 -22.95 18.86
CA TYR A 625 10.09 -22.66 20.12
C TYR A 625 11.49 -23.28 20.09
N ASN A 626 12.50 -22.43 19.86
CA ASN A 626 13.88 -22.85 19.87
C ASN A 626 14.66 -22.13 21.00
N LYS A 627 15.53 -22.87 21.69
CA LYS A 627 16.51 -22.23 22.58
C LYS A 627 17.52 -21.45 21.72
N PRO A 628 18.03 -20.30 22.23
CA PRO A 628 19.04 -19.55 21.51
C PRO A 628 20.20 -20.43 21.07
N THR A 629 20.52 -20.42 19.81
CA THR A 629 21.66 -21.17 19.25
C THR A 629 22.97 -20.45 19.57
N LYS A 630 24.08 -21.16 19.49
CA LYS A 630 25.41 -20.55 19.62
C LYS A 630 25.65 -19.44 18.60
N ALA A 631 25.17 -19.65 17.36
CA ALA A 631 25.27 -18.65 16.28
C ALA A 631 24.48 -17.36 16.60
N GLU A 632 23.31 -17.49 17.23
CA GLU A 632 22.54 -16.30 17.66
C GLU A 632 23.23 -15.55 18.81
N MET A 633 23.83 -16.24 19.76
CA MET A 633 24.60 -15.60 20.81
C MET A 633 25.83 -14.87 20.24
N GLU A 634 26.59 -15.52 19.34
CA GLU A 634 27.73 -14.88 18.65
C GLU A 634 27.31 -13.66 17.81
N LYS A 635 26.16 -13.74 17.14
CA LYS A 635 25.57 -12.62 16.43
C LYS A 635 25.25 -11.45 17.38
N ASN A 636 24.62 -11.73 18.53
CA ASN A 636 24.29 -10.70 19.52
C ASN A 636 25.56 -10.00 20.03
N GLU A 637 26.62 -10.77 20.31
CA GLU A 637 27.90 -10.20 20.73
C GLU A 637 28.52 -9.30 19.64
N ARG A 638 28.45 -9.68 18.35
CA ARG A 638 28.91 -8.81 17.26
C ARG A 638 28.13 -7.48 17.18
N ILE A 639 26.81 -7.53 17.37
CA ILE A 639 25.97 -6.32 17.39
C ILE A 639 26.37 -5.42 18.57
N LYS A 640 26.55 -5.96 19.77
CA LYS A 640 27.00 -5.22 20.94
C LYS A 640 28.41 -4.62 20.75
N GLU A 641 29.33 -5.38 20.19
CA GLU A 641 30.68 -4.87 19.87
C GLU A 641 30.59 -3.64 18.95
N TRP A 642 29.78 -3.68 17.90
CA TRP A 642 29.54 -2.50 17.05
C TRP A 642 28.91 -1.35 17.84
N ALA A 643 27.98 -1.61 18.72
CA ALA A 643 27.36 -0.59 19.57
C ALA A 643 28.41 0.16 20.40
N TYR A 644 29.29 -0.57 21.12
CA TYR A 644 30.36 0.02 21.92
C TYR A 644 31.44 0.73 21.08
N ARG A 645 31.71 0.28 19.86
CA ARG A 645 32.61 0.97 18.93
C ARG A 645 32.01 2.28 18.45
N LEU A 646 30.75 2.28 18.00
CA LEU A 646 30.06 3.44 17.45
C LEU A 646 29.73 4.51 18.53
N ASP A 647 29.51 4.12 19.77
CA ASP A 647 29.35 5.10 20.87
C ASP A 647 30.62 5.94 21.16
N LYS A 648 31.77 5.51 20.66
CA LYS A 648 33.05 6.23 20.82
C LYS A 648 33.47 7.04 19.60
N VAL A 649 32.74 6.93 18.50
CA VAL A 649 33.09 7.62 17.25
C VAL A 649 32.79 9.10 17.33
N CYS A 650 33.75 9.89 16.85
CA CYS A 650 33.63 11.34 16.77
C CYS A 650 34.30 11.87 15.51
N GLY A 651 33.70 12.84 14.85
CA GLY A 651 34.30 13.56 13.73
C GLY A 651 33.40 13.69 12.52
N GLU A 652 33.95 14.26 11.47
CA GLU A 652 33.27 14.40 10.18
C GLU A 652 33.23 13.06 9.43
N LEU A 653 32.05 12.65 9.00
CA LEU A 653 31.88 11.48 8.13
C LEU A 653 32.08 11.93 6.67
N PRO A 654 32.99 11.32 5.89
CA PRO A 654 33.28 11.71 4.51
C PRO A 654 32.20 11.19 3.53
N LEU A 655 30.96 11.61 3.74
CA LEU A 655 29.77 11.17 2.99
C LEU A 655 29.43 12.06 1.78
N GLU A 656 30.38 12.89 1.30
CA GLU A 656 30.14 13.74 0.13
C GLU A 656 29.72 12.96 -1.12
N PRO A 657 30.33 11.79 -1.47
CA PRO A 657 29.85 11.00 -2.61
C PRO A 657 28.41 10.52 -2.44
N ILE A 658 28.01 10.15 -1.23
CA ILE A 658 26.64 9.74 -0.90
C ILE A 658 25.70 10.95 -1.01
N SER A 659 26.07 12.10 -0.47
CA SER A 659 25.33 13.34 -0.59
C SER A 659 25.09 13.74 -2.05
N ARG A 660 26.10 13.56 -2.93
CA ARG A 660 25.95 13.78 -4.39
C ARG A 660 25.00 12.76 -5.04
N ALA A 661 25.09 11.50 -4.63
CA ALA A 661 24.18 10.46 -5.14
C ALA A 661 22.72 10.76 -4.79
N THR A 662 22.44 11.19 -3.55
CA THR A 662 21.09 11.60 -3.15
C THR A 662 20.56 12.81 -3.92
N ASN A 663 21.45 13.78 -4.26
CA ASN A 663 21.08 14.93 -5.09
C ASN A 663 20.73 14.51 -6.51
N LYS A 664 21.53 13.62 -7.11
CA LYS A 664 21.26 13.08 -8.43
C LYS A 664 19.91 12.37 -8.45
N TRP A 665 19.68 11.43 -7.53
CA TRP A 665 18.43 10.70 -7.39
C TRP A 665 17.24 11.65 -7.23
N TYR A 666 17.34 12.66 -6.35
CA TYR A 666 16.25 13.62 -6.12
C TYR A 666 15.90 14.43 -7.37
N ASN A 667 16.92 14.85 -8.14
CA ASN A 667 16.69 15.59 -9.38
C ASN A 667 16.05 14.71 -10.47
N GLU A 668 16.40 13.41 -10.54
CA GLU A 668 15.79 12.45 -11.44
C GLU A 668 14.31 12.27 -11.12
N ILE A 669 13.96 12.01 -9.86
CA ILE A 669 12.56 11.89 -9.41
C ILE A 669 11.78 13.18 -9.66
N LYS A 670 12.39 14.34 -9.40
CA LYS A 670 11.74 15.64 -9.60
C LYS A 670 11.45 15.93 -11.07
N GLU A 671 12.38 15.65 -11.98
CA GLU A 671 12.15 15.84 -13.41
C GLU A 671 11.12 14.85 -13.95
N GLU A 672 11.14 13.60 -13.50
CA GLU A 672 10.14 12.60 -13.82
C GLU A 672 8.73 13.03 -13.36
N ALA A 673 8.60 13.42 -12.10
CA ALA A 673 7.35 13.92 -11.53
C ALA A 673 6.85 15.20 -12.22
N LYS A 674 7.76 16.05 -12.71
CA LYS A 674 7.41 17.25 -13.47
C LYS A 674 6.86 16.91 -14.85
N LEU A 675 7.43 15.92 -15.54
CA LEU A 675 6.98 15.45 -16.84
C LEU A 675 5.58 14.81 -16.73
N GLU A 676 5.34 14.06 -15.69
CA GLU A 676 4.07 13.38 -15.42
C GLU A 676 3.02 14.32 -14.79
N GLY A 677 3.42 15.50 -14.34
CA GLY A 677 2.55 16.40 -13.58
C GLY A 677 2.27 15.93 -12.15
N ASP A 678 3.03 14.94 -11.68
CA ASP A 678 2.87 14.32 -10.35
C ASP A 678 3.47 15.19 -9.23
N LYS A 679 2.66 16.13 -8.76
CA LYS A 679 3.02 17.00 -7.63
C LYS A 679 3.14 16.23 -6.31
N VAL A 680 2.46 15.11 -6.18
CA VAL A 680 2.44 14.31 -4.95
C VAL A 680 3.79 13.65 -4.75
N THR A 681 4.30 12.92 -5.74
CA THR A 681 5.62 12.28 -5.68
C THR A 681 6.73 13.31 -5.49
N ALA A 682 6.72 14.43 -6.26
CA ALA A 682 7.70 15.52 -6.07
C ALA A 682 7.68 16.10 -4.65
N PHE A 683 6.52 16.16 -4.02
CA PHE A 683 6.35 16.68 -2.66
C PHE A 683 6.85 15.69 -1.60
N LEU A 684 6.51 14.40 -1.73
CA LEU A 684 6.91 13.33 -0.81
C LEU A 684 8.43 13.07 -0.88
N ALA A 685 9.02 13.13 -2.06
CA ALA A 685 10.45 12.93 -2.27
C ALA A 685 11.36 13.98 -1.61
N ARG A 686 10.83 15.14 -1.22
CA ARG A 686 11.65 16.30 -0.78
C ARG A 686 12.62 16.02 0.35
N ARG A 687 12.25 15.17 1.30
CA ARG A 687 13.06 14.87 2.48
C ARG A 687 13.66 13.46 2.48
N THR A 688 13.32 12.67 1.49
CA THR A 688 13.88 11.32 1.29
C THR A 688 15.42 11.30 1.29
N PRO A 689 16.13 12.27 0.66
CA PRO A 689 17.59 12.34 0.68
C PRO A 689 18.24 12.33 2.08
N TYR A 690 17.59 12.89 3.08
CA TYR A 690 18.12 12.85 4.45
C TYR A 690 18.11 11.42 5.01
N TYR A 691 17.04 10.65 4.76
CA TYR A 691 16.95 9.26 5.17
C TYR A 691 17.96 8.39 4.42
N GLY A 692 18.16 8.64 3.11
CA GLY A 692 19.19 7.95 2.33
C GLY A 692 20.57 8.01 3.00
N ILE A 693 20.98 9.19 3.46
CA ILE A 693 22.26 9.37 4.17
C ILE A 693 22.19 8.80 5.59
N ASN A 694 21.20 9.19 6.38
CA ASN A 694 21.18 8.87 7.81
C ASN A 694 21.07 7.36 8.04
N VAL A 695 20.23 6.64 7.27
CA VAL A 695 20.05 5.19 7.43
C VAL A 695 21.25 4.39 6.92
N SER A 696 21.91 4.84 5.85
CA SER A 696 23.09 4.13 5.31
C SER A 696 24.37 4.42 6.10
N ALA A 697 24.52 5.61 6.69
CA ALA A 697 25.77 6.07 7.30
C ALA A 697 26.38 5.12 8.36
N PRO A 698 25.62 4.55 9.32
CA PRO A 698 26.19 3.63 10.30
C PRO A 698 26.82 2.40 9.64
N PHE A 699 26.14 1.81 8.66
CA PHE A 699 26.61 0.61 7.97
C PHE A 699 27.79 0.90 7.06
N ILE A 700 27.81 2.07 6.42
CA ILE A 700 28.96 2.53 5.62
C ILE A 700 30.18 2.68 6.52
N LEU A 701 30.05 3.32 7.68
CA LEU A 701 31.16 3.45 8.62
C LEU A 701 31.66 2.10 9.13
N MET A 702 30.76 1.17 9.47
CA MET A 702 31.13 -0.17 9.90
C MET A 702 31.92 -0.92 8.82
N ARG A 703 31.52 -0.78 7.55
CA ARG A 703 32.18 -1.39 6.41
C ARG A 703 33.59 -0.85 6.20
N HIS A 704 33.79 0.44 6.43
CA HIS A 704 35.08 1.11 6.29
C HIS A 704 35.81 1.29 7.63
N TRP A 705 35.47 0.49 8.65
CA TRP A 705 35.98 0.66 10.01
C TRP A 705 37.48 0.67 10.11
N GLU A 706 38.17 -0.26 9.46
CA GLU A 706 39.64 -0.36 9.52
C GLU A 706 40.35 0.88 8.95
N GLU A 707 39.82 1.47 7.90
CA GLU A 707 40.36 2.69 7.30
C GLU A 707 40.06 3.89 8.21
N TRP A 708 38.81 3.98 8.70
CA TRP A 708 38.40 5.04 9.65
C TRP A 708 39.23 5.02 10.95
N GLU A 709 39.47 3.86 11.50
CA GLU A 709 40.24 3.74 12.74
C GLU A 709 41.67 4.29 12.59
N LYS A 710 42.30 4.05 11.41
CA LYS A 710 43.67 4.50 11.10
C LYS A 710 43.74 5.97 10.70
N THR A 711 42.82 6.44 9.89
CA THR A 711 42.94 7.75 9.20
C THR A 711 41.91 8.79 9.60
N ARG A 712 40.86 8.38 10.31
CA ARG A 712 39.63 9.17 10.58
C ARG A 712 38.95 9.65 9.30
N SER A 713 39.14 8.91 8.21
CA SER A 713 38.50 9.14 6.92
C SER A 713 38.36 7.81 6.19
N PHE A 714 37.53 7.77 5.15
CA PHE A 714 37.39 6.64 4.22
C PHE A 714 36.89 7.12 2.89
N LYS A 715 36.95 6.28 1.86
CA LYS A 715 36.47 6.58 0.52
C LYS A 715 35.26 5.72 0.19
N CYS A 716 34.08 6.36 0.05
CA CYS A 716 32.86 5.68 -0.41
C CYS A 716 33.04 5.09 -1.80
N ASP A 717 32.47 3.92 -2.03
CA ASP A 717 32.46 3.22 -3.30
C ASP A 717 31.03 2.98 -3.84
N LYS A 718 30.91 2.18 -4.90
CA LYS A 718 29.62 1.88 -5.54
C LYS A 718 28.64 1.14 -4.64
N TRP A 719 29.11 0.33 -3.69
CA TRP A 719 28.24 -0.41 -2.79
C TRP A 719 27.60 0.48 -1.72
N ASP A 720 28.34 1.49 -1.26
CA ASP A 720 27.83 2.50 -0.34
C ASP A 720 26.72 3.33 -1.01
N ILE A 721 26.93 3.68 -2.30
CA ILE A 721 25.93 4.38 -3.13
C ILE A 721 24.71 3.47 -3.35
N GLU A 722 24.91 2.17 -3.61
CA GLU A 722 23.80 1.22 -3.81
C GLU A 722 22.96 1.06 -2.54
N LEU A 723 23.58 0.94 -1.36
CA LEU A 723 22.85 0.91 -0.10
C LEU A 723 22.03 2.20 0.11
N CYS A 724 22.63 3.35 -0.19
CA CYS A 724 21.93 4.63 -0.09
C CYS A 724 20.74 4.71 -1.06
N ASN A 725 20.92 4.32 -2.33
CA ASN A 725 19.85 4.30 -3.33
C ASN A 725 18.71 3.37 -2.92
N LEU A 726 19.02 2.20 -2.38
CA LEU A 726 18.03 1.29 -1.84
C LEU A 726 17.20 1.94 -0.72
N VAL A 727 17.85 2.65 0.20
CA VAL A 727 17.15 3.38 1.27
C VAL A 727 16.28 4.49 0.70
N LEU A 728 16.73 5.21 -0.34
CA LEU A 728 15.94 6.25 -1.01
C LEU A 728 14.66 5.65 -1.63
N ASP A 729 14.79 4.49 -2.30
CA ASP A 729 13.66 3.80 -2.91
C ASP A 729 12.66 3.32 -1.85
N ILE A 730 13.14 2.70 -0.76
CA ILE A 730 12.30 2.28 0.37
C ILE A 730 11.57 3.47 0.99
N GLN A 731 12.27 4.57 1.26
CA GLN A 731 11.69 5.75 1.90
C GLN A 731 10.62 6.39 1.03
N LEU A 732 10.87 6.58 -0.26
CA LEU A 732 9.88 7.17 -1.17
C LEU A 732 8.65 6.30 -1.30
N HIS A 733 8.85 4.98 -1.48
CA HIS A 733 7.75 4.02 -1.54
C HIS A 733 6.89 4.07 -0.28
N SER A 734 7.52 4.01 0.88
CA SER A 734 6.82 4.09 2.16
C SER A 734 6.08 5.42 2.35
N GLN A 735 6.66 6.54 1.92
CA GLN A 735 5.98 7.84 1.93
C GLN A 735 4.73 7.85 1.02
N GLN A 736 4.81 7.22 -0.13
CA GLN A 736 3.67 7.09 -1.05
C GLN A 736 2.58 6.18 -0.46
N LEU A 737 2.97 5.04 0.12
CA LEU A 737 2.07 4.09 0.75
C LEU A 737 1.25 4.74 1.89
N PHE A 738 1.93 5.36 2.85
CA PHE A 738 1.27 5.90 4.04
C PHE A 738 0.65 7.28 3.83
N PHE A 739 1.22 8.11 2.98
CA PHE A 739 0.87 9.53 2.91
C PHE A 739 0.43 10.01 1.52
N GLY A 740 0.47 9.15 0.48
CA GLY A 740 0.10 9.52 -0.89
C GLY A 740 -1.33 10.06 -0.98
N LYS A 741 -2.28 9.38 -0.33
CA LYS A 741 -3.69 9.80 -0.27
C LYS A 741 -3.85 11.19 0.38
N TYR A 742 -3.22 11.43 1.53
CA TYR A 742 -3.31 12.71 2.22
C TYR A 742 -2.63 13.84 1.44
N ALA A 743 -1.53 13.53 0.74
CA ALA A 743 -0.85 14.50 -0.13
C ALA A 743 -1.74 14.89 -1.32
N GLN A 744 -2.42 13.94 -1.96
CA GLN A 744 -3.38 14.20 -3.02
C GLN A 744 -4.51 15.11 -2.54
N MET A 745 -5.16 14.75 -1.42
CA MET A 745 -6.22 15.55 -0.81
C MET A 745 -5.76 16.97 -0.46
N TYR A 746 -4.52 17.13 0.01
CA TYR A 746 -3.93 18.45 0.30
C TYR A 746 -3.83 19.33 -0.97
N PHE A 747 -3.37 18.76 -2.08
CA PHE A 747 -3.27 19.50 -3.35
C PHE A 747 -4.64 19.82 -3.93
N ASP A 748 -5.61 18.90 -3.86
CA ASP A 748 -6.98 19.10 -4.33
C ASP A 748 -7.67 20.20 -3.53
N ASN A 749 -7.54 20.18 -2.20
CA ASN A 749 -8.04 21.22 -1.32
C ASN A 749 -7.38 22.59 -1.59
N LYS A 750 -6.07 22.60 -1.88
CA LYS A 750 -5.34 23.81 -2.24
C LYS A 750 -5.78 24.37 -3.58
N ALA A 751 -6.02 23.51 -4.58
CA ALA A 751 -6.55 23.90 -5.89
C ALA A 751 -7.96 24.48 -5.75
N ARG A 752 -8.83 23.82 -4.97
CA ARG A 752 -10.18 24.31 -4.67
C ARG A 752 -10.15 25.67 -3.98
N ARG A 753 -9.33 25.86 -2.94
CA ARG A 753 -9.17 27.15 -2.26
C ARG A 753 -8.64 28.25 -3.19
N LYS A 754 -7.72 27.91 -4.10
CA LYS A 754 -7.23 28.86 -5.11
C LYS A 754 -8.34 29.28 -6.07
N GLN A 755 -9.14 28.33 -6.55
CA GLN A 755 -10.36 28.65 -7.33
C GLN A 755 -11.34 29.48 -6.50
N GLU A 756 -11.55 29.14 -5.24
CA GLU A 756 -12.38 29.89 -4.32
C GLU A 756 -11.85 31.30 -4.03
N SER A 757 -10.53 31.46 -3.92
CA SER A 757 -9.89 32.77 -3.71
C SER A 757 -9.88 33.65 -4.96
N GLN A 758 -9.87 33.08 -6.15
CA GLN A 758 -10.03 33.82 -7.42
C GLN A 758 -11.41 34.47 -7.53
N TRP A 759 -12.40 33.97 -6.78
CA TRP A 759 -13.72 34.54 -6.72
C TRP A 759 -13.84 35.75 -5.77
N GLY A 760 -12.74 36.16 -5.09
CA GLY A 760 -12.71 37.31 -4.17
C GLY A 760 -13.72 37.21 -3.00
N SER A 761 -13.96 38.31 -2.31
CA SER A 761 -14.99 38.39 -1.25
C SER A 761 -16.41 38.45 -1.81
N TYR A 762 -16.75 37.50 -2.69
CA TYR A 762 -18.07 37.44 -3.27
C TYR A 762 -19.13 37.04 -2.25
N ASN A 763 -20.27 37.72 -2.29
CA ASN A 763 -21.52 37.19 -1.78
C ASN A 763 -21.71 35.77 -2.36
N SER A 764 -22.02 34.80 -1.51
CA SER A 764 -22.37 33.42 -1.92
C SER A 764 -23.38 33.40 -3.07
N LYS A 765 -24.23 34.43 -3.14
CA LYS A 765 -25.23 34.65 -4.15
C LYS A 765 -24.66 34.88 -5.58
N THR A 766 -23.58 35.66 -5.74
CA THR A 766 -22.98 35.91 -7.10
C THR A 766 -22.34 34.64 -7.64
N LYS A 767 -21.74 33.82 -6.77
CA LYS A 767 -21.15 32.53 -7.11
C LYS A 767 -22.23 31.52 -7.54
N ASP A 768 -23.34 31.52 -6.83
CA ASP A 768 -24.49 30.67 -7.12
C ASP A 768 -25.14 31.05 -8.46
N VAL A 769 -25.32 32.34 -8.70
CA VAL A 769 -25.82 32.86 -9.97
C VAL A 769 -24.93 32.43 -11.13
N TYR A 770 -23.61 32.61 -11.03
CA TYR A 770 -22.68 32.20 -12.09
C TYR A 770 -22.75 30.70 -12.40
N ARG A 771 -22.90 29.85 -11.38
CA ARG A 771 -23.03 28.39 -11.58
C ARG A 771 -24.26 27.99 -12.38
N HIS A 772 -25.37 28.71 -12.22
CA HIS A 772 -26.63 28.41 -12.88
C HIS A 772 -26.82 29.13 -14.24
N LEU A 773 -25.89 30.04 -14.62
CA LEU A 773 -25.94 30.66 -15.93
C LEU A 773 -25.49 29.67 -17.04
N PRO A 774 -26.09 29.71 -18.24
CA PRO A 774 -25.60 28.98 -19.41
C PRO A 774 -24.23 29.52 -19.88
N GLU A 775 -23.57 28.82 -20.79
CA GLU A 775 -22.28 29.25 -21.39
C GLU A 775 -22.33 30.64 -21.99
N GLU A 776 -23.41 30.94 -22.74
CA GLU A 776 -23.73 32.27 -23.30
C GLU A 776 -25.08 32.72 -22.71
N PHE A 777 -25.12 33.91 -22.17
CA PHE A 777 -26.27 34.41 -21.44
C PHE A 777 -26.52 35.89 -21.64
N MET A 778 -27.72 36.31 -21.33
CA MET A 778 -28.18 37.70 -21.36
C MET A 778 -28.50 38.20 -19.93
N LEU A 779 -28.85 39.48 -19.81
CA LEU A 779 -29.20 40.07 -18.51
C LEU A 779 -30.41 39.37 -17.86
N GLU A 780 -31.38 38.91 -18.65
CA GLU A 780 -32.56 38.20 -18.22
C GLU A 780 -32.23 36.87 -17.56
N ASP A 781 -31.22 36.16 -18.06
CA ASP A 781 -30.74 34.90 -17.46
C ASP A 781 -30.13 35.16 -16.10
N VAL A 782 -29.39 36.26 -15.94
CA VAL A 782 -28.83 36.67 -14.64
C VAL A 782 -29.91 37.04 -13.63
N ILE A 783 -30.96 37.70 -14.08
CA ILE A 783 -32.14 38.06 -13.26
C ILE A 783 -32.81 36.79 -12.77
N SER A 784 -33.03 35.83 -13.68
CA SER A 784 -33.70 34.56 -13.38
C SER A 784 -32.86 33.70 -12.44
N ALA A 785 -31.60 33.50 -12.75
CA ALA A 785 -30.67 32.68 -11.95
C ALA A 785 -30.44 33.25 -10.55
N GLY A 786 -30.37 34.59 -10.42
CA GLY A 786 -30.19 35.28 -9.13
C GLY A 786 -31.48 35.62 -8.39
N LYS A 787 -32.67 35.37 -9.00
CA LYS A 787 -33.94 35.79 -8.48
C LYS A 787 -33.89 37.29 -8.09
N TYR A 788 -33.31 38.13 -8.96
CA TYR A 788 -33.16 39.54 -8.65
C TYR A 788 -34.44 40.31 -8.88
N ASP A 789 -34.81 41.15 -7.93
CA ASP A 789 -35.97 42.00 -7.91
C ASP A 789 -35.79 43.28 -8.79
N SER A 790 -34.56 43.57 -9.26
CA SER A 790 -34.28 44.72 -10.13
C SER A 790 -33.14 44.44 -11.10
N ARG A 791 -33.28 45.04 -12.31
CA ARG A 791 -32.20 45.02 -13.33
C ARG A 791 -30.87 45.59 -12.82
N LYS A 792 -30.93 46.58 -11.92
CA LYS A 792 -29.74 47.22 -11.35
C LYS A 792 -28.91 46.23 -10.52
N LYS A 793 -29.55 45.34 -9.75
CA LYS A 793 -28.86 44.29 -8.97
C LYS A 793 -28.21 43.23 -9.87
N ALA A 794 -28.90 42.80 -10.93
CA ALA A 794 -28.34 41.89 -11.94
C ALA A 794 -27.17 42.49 -12.71
N GLN A 795 -27.23 43.77 -13.10
CA GLN A 795 -26.13 44.48 -13.70
C GLN A 795 -24.93 44.61 -12.77
N ALA A 796 -25.15 44.85 -11.48
CA ALA A 796 -24.09 44.82 -10.46
C ALA A 796 -23.40 43.45 -10.41
N CYS A 797 -24.18 42.36 -10.47
CA CYS A 797 -23.64 41.00 -10.55
C CYS A 797 -22.76 40.81 -11.80
N ILE A 798 -23.23 41.22 -13.01
CA ILE A 798 -22.46 41.15 -14.23
C ILE A 798 -21.18 42.00 -14.13
N HIS A 799 -21.24 43.21 -13.59
CA HIS A 799 -20.08 44.06 -13.40
C HIS A 799 -19.01 43.42 -12.53
N ILE A 800 -19.45 42.73 -11.47
CA ILE A 800 -18.59 41.95 -10.58
C ILE A 800 -17.94 40.81 -11.38
N LEU A 801 -18.70 40.05 -12.15
CA LEU A 801 -18.21 38.91 -12.93
C LEU A 801 -17.21 39.36 -14.02
N ILE A 802 -17.42 40.51 -14.66
CA ILE A 802 -16.47 41.11 -15.61
C ILE A 802 -15.18 41.54 -14.92
N LYS A 803 -15.29 42.25 -13.76
CA LYS A 803 -14.14 42.75 -13.03
C LYS A 803 -13.18 41.64 -12.63
N ASN A 804 -13.67 40.42 -12.48
CA ASN A 804 -12.89 39.26 -12.05
C ASN A 804 -12.66 38.26 -13.21
N GLU A 805 -12.78 38.74 -14.45
CA GLU A 805 -12.44 37.96 -15.64
C GLU A 805 -13.16 36.60 -15.73
N GLN A 806 -14.38 36.49 -15.15
CA GLN A 806 -15.17 35.25 -15.20
C GLN A 806 -16.06 35.19 -16.45
N ILE A 807 -16.36 36.34 -17.02
CA ILE A 807 -17.21 36.47 -18.22
C ILE A 807 -16.66 37.51 -19.18
N LYS A 808 -16.85 37.27 -20.47
CA LYS A 808 -16.50 38.20 -21.52
C LYS A 808 -17.76 38.65 -22.27
N LYS A 809 -17.84 39.96 -22.58
CA LYS A 809 -18.92 40.48 -23.39
C LYS A 809 -18.70 40.12 -24.88
N ILE A 810 -19.69 39.48 -25.50
CA ILE A 810 -19.61 39.02 -26.89
C ILE A 810 -20.48 39.81 -27.85
N CYS A 811 -21.48 40.54 -27.35
CA CYS A 811 -22.33 41.41 -28.16
C CYS A 811 -22.60 42.75 -27.46
N ASN A 812 -22.43 43.89 -28.21
CA ASN A 812 -22.55 45.26 -27.68
C ASN A 812 -23.84 45.99 -28.14
N LYS A 813 -24.79 45.29 -28.81
CA LYS A 813 -26.04 45.91 -29.25
C LYS A 813 -26.88 46.32 -28.06
N LYS A 814 -27.19 47.63 -27.91
CA LYS A 814 -28.01 48.16 -26.81
C LYS A 814 -29.35 47.46 -26.78
N GLY A 815 -29.68 46.76 -25.69
CA GLY A 815 -30.90 45.93 -25.51
C GLY A 815 -30.74 44.46 -25.89
N SER A 816 -29.60 44.02 -26.42
CA SER A 816 -29.30 42.59 -26.71
C SER A 816 -27.84 42.25 -26.32
N GLU A 817 -27.41 42.76 -25.18
CA GLU A 817 -26.06 42.49 -24.69
C GLU A 817 -25.93 41.03 -24.27
N LYS A 818 -24.91 40.36 -24.77
CA LYS A 818 -24.60 38.95 -24.43
C LYS A 818 -23.22 38.81 -23.82
N TRP A 819 -23.09 37.91 -22.91
CA TRP A 819 -21.84 37.53 -22.23
C TRP A 819 -21.61 36.03 -22.37
N LYS A 820 -20.33 35.63 -22.33
CA LYS A 820 -19.90 34.26 -22.37
C LYS A 820 -19.04 33.98 -21.13
N LYS A 821 -19.20 32.81 -20.53
CA LYS A 821 -18.30 32.30 -19.50
C LYS A 821 -16.89 32.10 -20.07
N LEU A 822 -15.86 32.42 -19.27
CA LEU A 822 -14.46 32.28 -19.65
C LEU A 822 -13.84 31.04 -19.05
#